data_b787610608d59a2e1046a62f7d077a6a
#
_entry.id   b787610608d59a2e1046a62f7d077a6a
#
_cell.length_a   1.000
_cell.length_b   1.000
_cell.length_c   1.000
_cell.angle_alpha   90.00
_cell.angle_beta   90.00
_cell.angle_gamma   90.00
#
_symmetry.space_group_name_H-M   'P 1'
#
loop_
_entity.id
_entity.type
_entity.pdbx_description
1 polymer ?
#
loop_
_entity_poly.entity_id
_entity_poly.type
_entity_poly.pdbx_seq_one_letter_code
_entity_poly.pdbx_strand_id
1 'polypeptide(L)'
;MRRKLAAVGAAYLIGLIFASIFIKFAFFLICGVILLVLSAVTVALIPKKYDITAVLLCCAIGIAVYFAVSSQLDKAAEPLLGGTYDISATVTSKKTTGTDSAIFTLESNTENGKVGILLYSDDINAEKGDTLRFDAELSKLYNTAAYAIADRYRSDGITLSATLKSDITVTKGSYPLSFIDNYRSYLISKIDAEFSDDSGALMKGIFTGDKSTLSDELYYDIKAAGVAHLTAVSGMHLTLIMTILIAVLSASGAAKAYRVRFLLTILLTLCFMTFFGFTPSVMRSGIMIIISNIGAVFYRKSDCITSVGLAVLVITLFDPLSCTDAGLILSAVTTLGAGAAAPGVSKKLTGLFPRLNKKLCDTLCVSICAALAGIPLSAVYFGTFSLAGIFVSVIVLPLFTACLTAMLIFALTGGFLTPIAVIAHFCCDIMRAVFSFFATIPFLHFSCDSLTVIITLIVTLTAAVIAIILTRRKHITAILLTAALCFTAINATLPLLPMNNVEILLHSDGKNGSVVVISDDISAAVLIGNDKKELNIIRSETLDRNKTASDLTVLCLDDYDDEIIGTASGFSSAVSLCNDNNGIVGRYFSLDCKNNSVLLTAFDTQINISDVRNIKENTANILWGKSKSVSSSAPCFFINRYSKSKNCVSVYYTDCKITVTAAGMTVRTVNR
;
A
#
# COMPACT_ATOMS: atom_id res chain seq x y z
N MET A 1 -19.72 1.11 -30.13
CA MET A 1 -19.42 1.30 -28.68
C MET A 1 -20.14 2.53 -28.15
N ARG A 2 -20.99 2.39 -27.09
CA ARG A 2 -21.71 3.55 -26.48
C ARG A 2 -20.76 4.45 -25.62
N ARG A 3 -19.58 3.95 -25.22
CA ARG A 3 -18.61 4.63 -24.33
C ARG A 3 -17.20 4.65 -24.95
N LYS A 4 -17.06 5.37 -26.05
CA LYS A 4 -15.80 5.39 -26.83
C LYS A 4 -14.61 5.89 -26.02
N LEU A 5 -14.77 6.99 -25.26
CA LEU A 5 -13.68 7.56 -24.44
C LEU A 5 -13.21 6.63 -23.32
N ALA A 6 -14.15 5.92 -22.66
CA ALA A 6 -13.76 4.93 -21.64
C ALA A 6 -12.97 3.76 -22.26
N ALA A 7 -13.37 3.30 -23.45
CA ALA A 7 -12.67 2.22 -24.15
C ALA A 7 -11.26 2.64 -24.58
N VAL A 8 -11.08 3.87 -25.05
CA VAL A 8 -9.78 4.45 -25.41
C VAL A 8 -8.89 4.58 -24.19
N GLY A 9 -9.40 5.15 -23.08
CA GLY A 9 -8.63 5.28 -21.84
C GLY A 9 -8.23 3.94 -21.25
N ALA A 10 -9.14 2.97 -21.23
CA ALA A 10 -8.83 1.61 -20.76
C ALA A 10 -7.80 0.90 -21.65
N ALA A 11 -7.90 1.05 -22.97
CA ALA A 11 -6.94 0.45 -23.90
C ALA A 11 -5.53 1.04 -23.75
N TYR A 12 -5.45 2.36 -23.59
CA TYR A 12 -4.19 3.05 -23.36
C TYR A 12 -3.55 2.60 -22.04
N LEU A 13 -4.34 2.57 -20.96
CA LEU A 13 -3.87 2.08 -19.65
C LEU A 13 -3.41 0.63 -19.70
N ILE A 14 -4.15 -0.26 -20.37
CA ILE A 14 -3.76 -1.67 -20.55
C ILE A 14 -2.43 -1.75 -21.29
N GLY A 15 -2.20 -0.93 -22.31
CA GLY A 15 -0.91 -0.87 -23.02
C GLY A 15 0.24 -0.44 -22.12
N LEU A 16 0.04 0.58 -21.28
CA LEU A 16 1.04 1.03 -20.30
C LEU A 16 1.35 -0.05 -19.26
N ILE A 17 0.33 -0.66 -18.65
CA ILE A 17 0.50 -1.72 -17.64
C ILE A 17 1.20 -2.94 -18.27
N PHE A 18 0.81 -3.32 -19.48
CA PHE A 18 1.45 -4.42 -20.18
C PHE A 18 2.95 -4.14 -20.42
N ALA A 19 3.29 -2.93 -20.86
CA ALA A 19 4.68 -2.51 -21.02
C ALA A 19 5.45 -2.50 -19.68
N SER A 20 4.84 -2.06 -18.59
CA SER A 20 5.48 -1.99 -17.26
C SER A 20 5.89 -3.36 -16.72
N ILE A 21 5.04 -4.38 -16.92
CA ILE A 21 5.30 -5.75 -16.47
C ILE A 21 6.44 -6.39 -17.27
N PHE A 22 6.51 -6.07 -18.55
CA PHE A 22 7.34 -6.81 -19.50
C PHE A 22 8.53 -6.02 -20.09
N ILE A 23 8.81 -4.83 -19.57
CA ILE A 23 9.85 -3.93 -20.10
C ILE A 23 11.25 -4.57 -20.20
N LYS A 24 11.54 -5.57 -19.35
CA LYS A 24 12.82 -6.28 -19.34
C LYS A 24 13.04 -7.17 -20.57
N PHE A 25 12.02 -7.39 -21.38
CA PHE A 25 12.09 -8.25 -22.55
C PHE A 25 11.89 -7.44 -23.83
N ALA A 26 12.92 -7.30 -24.66
CA ALA A 26 12.87 -6.63 -25.98
C ALA A 26 11.74 -7.16 -26.90
N PHE A 27 11.26 -8.39 -26.65
CA PHE A 27 10.12 -9.01 -27.29
C PHE A 27 8.83 -8.14 -27.27
N PHE A 28 8.65 -7.28 -26.26
CA PHE A 28 7.42 -6.49 -26.12
C PHE A 28 7.38 -5.24 -26.99
N LEU A 29 8.53 -4.72 -27.39
CA LEU A 29 8.59 -3.73 -28.47
C LEU A 29 8.04 -4.34 -29.77
N ILE A 30 8.37 -5.61 -30.02
CA ILE A 30 7.82 -6.38 -31.14
C ILE A 30 6.31 -6.54 -31.01
N CYS A 31 5.77 -6.81 -29.81
CA CYS A 31 4.32 -6.88 -29.57
C CYS A 31 3.62 -5.54 -29.85
N GLY A 32 4.22 -4.42 -29.48
CA GLY A 32 3.71 -3.08 -29.80
C GLY A 32 3.65 -2.85 -31.30
N VAL A 33 4.70 -3.22 -32.03
CA VAL A 33 4.76 -3.15 -33.51
C VAL A 33 3.71 -4.08 -34.12
N ILE A 34 3.54 -5.30 -33.63
CA ILE A 34 2.51 -6.25 -34.09
C ILE A 34 1.10 -5.65 -33.90
N LEU A 35 0.82 -5.01 -32.74
CA LEU A 35 -0.46 -4.35 -32.50
C LEU A 35 -0.68 -3.17 -33.44
N LEU A 36 0.34 -2.40 -33.76
CA LEU A 36 0.28 -1.33 -34.77
C LEU A 36 -0.02 -1.90 -36.15
N VAL A 37 0.67 -2.95 -36.57
CA VAL A 37 0.41 -3.63 -37.85
C VAL A 37 -1.00 -4.20 -37.89
N LEU A 38 -1.45 -4.88 -36.82
CA LEU A 38 -2.83 -5.39 -36.73
C LEU A 38 -3.86 -4.27 -36.77
N SER A 39 -3.58 -3.09 -36.18
CA SER A 39 -4.47 -1.93 -36.29
C SER A 39 -4.56 -1.43 -37.73
N ALA A 40 -3.43 -1.34 -38.45
CA ALA A 40 -3.39 -0.94 -39.86
C ALA A 40 -4.12 -1.95 -40.75
N VAL A 41 -3.93 -3.24 -40.52
CA VAL A 41 -4.62 -4.32 -41.25
C VAL A 41 -6.12 -4.28 -40.99
N THR A 42 -6.57 -4.01 -39.75
CA THR A 42 -8.01 -3.88 -39.43
C THR A 42 -8.65 -2.67 -40.09
N VAL A 43 -7.92 -1.56 -40.26
CA VAL A 43 -8.41 -0.40 -41.07
C VAL A 43 -8.60 -0.79 -42.55
N ALA A 44 -7.61 -1.50 -43.10
CA ALA A 44 -7.61 -1.87 -44.52
C ALA A 44 -8.67 -2.93 -44.85
N LEU A 45 -8.85 -3.94 -44.00
CA LEU A 45 -9.73 -5.08 -44.30
C LEU A 45 -11.14 -4.96 -43.75
N ILE A 46 -11.40 -4.14 -42.73
CA ILE A 46 -12.71 -4.04 -42.07
C ILE A 46 -13.13 -2.56 -41.85
N PRO A 47 -13.42 -1.82 -42.91
CA PRO A 47 -13.62 -0.36 -42.85
C PRO A 47 -14.80 0.12 -41.98
N LYS A 48 -15.71 -0.76 -41.53
CA LYS A 48 -16.82 -0.40 -40.63
C LYS A 48 -16.54 -0.60 -39.12
N LYS A 49 -15.34 -1.03 -38.72
CA LYS A 49 -15.01 -1.32 -37.31
C LYS A 49 -13.93 -0.40 -36.71
N TYR A 50 -13.98 0.88 -37.01
CA TYR A 50 -13.07 1.92 -36.49
C TYR A 50 -12.89 1.87 -34.96
N ASP A 51 -13.90 1.40 -34.19
CA ASP A 51 -13.82 1.28 -32.73
C ASP A 51 -12.76 0.25 -32.28
N ILE A 52 -12.57 -0.86 -32.98
CA ILE A 52 -11.57 -1.88 -32.66
C ILE A 52 -10.18 -1.37 -32.99
N THR A 53 -10.03 -0.74 -34.13
CA THR A 53 -8.78 -0.12 -34.57
C THR A 53 -8.30 0.93 -33.59
N ALA A 54 -9.20 1.81 -33.13
CA ALA A 54 -8.87 2.83 -32.13
C ALA A 54 -8.39 2.21 -30.82
N VAL A 55 -8.99 1.12 -30.37
CA VAL A 55 -8.57 0.39 -29.15
C VAL A 55 -7.17 -0.21 -29.31
N LEU A 56 -6.91 -0.89 -30.41
CA LEU A 56 -5.59 -1.48 -30.68
C LEU A 56 -4.50 -0.41 -30.82
N LEU A 57 -4.80 0.68 -31.52
CA LEU A 57 -3.89 1.80 -31.68
C LEU A 57 -3.54 2.46 -30.34
N CYS A 58 -4.55 2.73 -29.49
CA CYS A 58 -4.32 3.31 -28.17
C CYS A 58 -3.49 2.39 -27.25
N CYS A 59 -3.71 1.08 -27.33
CA CYS A 59 -2.90 0.11 -26.60
C CYS A 59 -1.42 0.14 -27.08
N ALA A 60 -1.20 0.14 -28.40
CA ALA A 60 0.14 0.23 -28.99
C ALA A 60 0.85 1.55 -28.65
N ILE A 61 0.13 2.68 -28.66
CA ILE A 61 0.66 3.98 -28.23
C ILE A 61 1.06 3.92 -26.76
N GLY A 62 0.25 3.32 -25.88
CA GLY A 62 0.56 3.15 -24.46
C GLY A 62 1.87 2.38 -24.26
N ILE A 63 2.06 1.27 -24.97
CA ILE A 63 3.31 0.48 -24.93
C ILE A 63 4.50 1.34 -25.36
N ALA A 64 4.40 2.04 -26.48
CA ALA A 64 5.47 2.87 -27.01
C ALA A 64 5.84 4.02 -26.08
N VAL A 65 4.86 4.71 -25.51
CA VAL A 65 5.06 5.85 -24.59
C VAL A 65 5.73 5.38 -23.30
N TYR A 66 5.26 4.29 -22.68
CA TYR A 66 5.88 3.76 -21.47
C TYR A 66 7.34 3.38 -21.70
N PHE A 67 7.61 2.67 -22.80
CA PHE A 67 8.99 2.29 -23.17
C PHE A 67 9.88 3.51 -23.39
N ALA A 68 9.41 4.52 -24.10
CA ALA A 68 10.16 5.75 -24.34
C ALA A 68 10.51 6.48 -23.04
N VAL A 69 9.52 6.70 -22.16
CA VAL A 69 9.71 7.40 -20.88
C VAL A 69 10.60 6.60 -19.94
N SER A 70 10.37 5.29 -19.80
CA SER A 70 11.20 4.44 -18.95
C SER A 70 12.65 4.37 -19.43
N SER A 71 12.86 4.23 -20.76
CA SER A 71 14.20 4.22 -21.35
C SER A 71 14.92 5.56 -21.19
N GLN A 72 14.20 6.67 -21.25
CA GLN A 72 14.77 8.00 -21.02
C GLN A 72 15.23 8.18 -19.57
N LEU A 73 14.44 7.72 -18.61
CA LEU A 73 14.81 7.77 -17.18
C LEU A 73 16.04 6.89 -16.89
N ASP A 74 16.07 5.67 -17.42
CA ASP A 74 17.20 4.77 -17.21
C ASP A 74 18.49 5.35 -17.83
N LYS A 75 18.43 5.94 -19.03
CA LYS A 75 19.56 6.61 -19.68
C LYS A 75 20.03 7.85 -18.94
N ALA A 76 19.14 8.61 -18.30
CA ALA A 76 19.50 9.78 -17.51
C ALA A 76 20.18 9.38 -16.19
N ALA A 77 19.80 8.25 -15.60
CA ALA A 77 20.34 7.75 -14.34
C ALA A 77 21.69 6.99 -14.51
N GLU A 78 21.88 6.30 -15.62
CA GLU A 78 23.01 5.38 -15.85
C GLU A 78 24.41 6.05 -15.65
N PRO A 79 24.69 7.29 -16.15
CA PRO A 79 25.99 7.94 -15.99
C PRO A 79 26.34 8.29 -14.55
N LEU A 80 25.35 8.37 -13.67
CA LEU A 80 25.51 8.77 -12.29
C LEU A 80 25.73 7.57 -11.33
N LEU A 81 25.75 6.34 -11.85
CA LEU A 81 25.91 5.14 -11.04
C LEU A 81 27.39 4.88 -10.71
N GLY A 82 27.65 4.54 -9.44
CA GLY A 82 28.94 4.01 -8.98
C GLY A 82 30.03 5.07 -8.74
N GLY A 83 29.69 6.35 -8.71
CA GLY A 83 30.61 7.46 -8.39
C GLY A 83 30.10 8.36 -7.28
N THR A 84 30.99 9.16 -6.70
CA THR A 84 30.62 10.25 -5.81
C THR A 84 30.52 11.52 -6.63
N TYR A 85 29.38 12.20 -6.54
CA TYR A 85 29.08 13.40 -7.31
C TYR A 85 28.65 14.55 -6.40
N ASP A 86 29.05 15.77 -6.74
CA ASP A 86 28.46 17.00 -6.18
C ASP A 86 27.08 17.19 -6.83
N ILE A 87 26.04 17.00 -6.03
CA ILE A 87 24.65 16.99 -6.50
C ILE A 87 23.98 18.28 -6.05
N SER A 88 23.37 18.96 -7.02
CA SER A 88 22.43 20.05 -6.77
C SER A 88 21.05 19.61 -7.20
N ALA A 89 20.16 19.42 -6.24
CA ALA A 89 18.82 18.90 -6.50
C ALA A 89 17.73 19.66 -5.73
N THR A 90 16.58 19.82 -6.36
CA THR A 90 15.42 20.50 -5.77
C THR A 90 14.54 19.52 -5.03
N VAL A 91 14.12 19.89 -3.82
CA VAL A 91 13.18 19.10 -3.00
C VAL A 91 11.80 19.11 -3.65
N THR A 92 11.33 17.94 -4.07
CA THR A 92 9.97 17.76 -4.61
C THR A 92 8.98 17.33 -3.53
N SER A 93 9.44 16.54 -2.54
CA SER A 93 8.64 16.13 -1.40
C SER A 93 9.54 15.84 -0.20
N LYS A 94 9.02 16.09 1.01
CA LYS A 94 9.62 15.71 2.28
C LYS A 94 8.62 14.88 3.05
N LYS A 95 9.08 13.78 3.61
CA LYS A 95 8.29 12.92 4.49
C LYS A 95 9.09 12.63 5.74
N THR A 96 8.64 13.14 6.88
CA THR A 96 9.25 12.86 8.18
C THR A 96 8.94 11.43 8.61
N THR A 97 9.96 10.73 9.11
CA THR A 97 9.86 9.34 9.56
C THR A 97 10.45 9.28 10.97
N GLY A 98 9.57 9.24 11.99
CA GLY A 98 10.01 9.36 13.39
C GLY A 98 10.33 10.79 13.81
N THR A 99 11.08 10.94 14.92
CA THR A 99 11.38 12.25 15.53
C THR A 99 12.50 13.01 14.83
N ASP A 100 13.50 12.30 14.28
CA ASP A 100 14.75 12.93 13.81
C ASP A 100 15.17 12.49 12.40
N SER A 101 14.34 11.79 11.65
CA SER A 101 14.69 11.34 10.30
C SER A 101 13.65 11.73 9.26
N ALA A 102 14.10 12.04 8.06
CA ALA A 102 13.25 12.38 6.94
C ALA A 102 13.69 11.71 5.65
N ILE A 103 12.72 11.45 4.80
CA ILE A 103 12.91 10.98 3.44
C ILE A 103 12.63 12.14 2.50
N PHE A 104 13.66 12.55 1.76
CA PHE A 104 13.54 13.59 0.75
C PHE A 104 13.47 12.95 -0.63
N THR A 105 12.50 13.36 -1.41
CA THR A 105 12.48 13.08 -2.84
C THR A 105 13.01 14.34 -3.55
N LEU A 106 14.03 14.14 -4.36
CA LEU A 106 14.79 15.22 -5.00
C LEU A 106 14.72 15.06 -6.51
N GLU A 107 14.71 16.18 -7.22
CA GLU A 107 14.84 16.23 -8.67
C GLU A 107 16.12 16.97 -9.05
N SER A 108 17.02 16.31 -9.76
CA SER A 108 18.24 16.91 -10.30
C SER A 108 18.17 16.95 -11.83
N ASN A 109 18.61 18.08 -12.40
CA ASN A 109 18.74 18.22 -13.84
C ASN A 109 20.13 17.76 -14.27
N THR A 110 20.18 16.79 -15.17
CA THR A 110 21.41 16.27 -15.78
C THR A 110 21.44 16.62 -17.27
N GLU A 111 22.59 16.45 -17.92
CA GLU A 111 22.72 16.65 -19.38
C GLU A 111 21.74 15.76 -20.18
N ASN A 112 21.42 14.58 -19.67
CA ASN A 112 20.55 13.61 -20.30
C ASN A 112 19.07 13.68 -19.87
N GLY A 113 18.70 14.65 -19.03
CA GLY A 113 17.33 14.85 -18.56
C GLY A 113 17.22 14.95 -17.05
N LYS A 114 15.98 14.89 -16.56
CA LYS A 114 15.68 14.95 -15.13
C LYS A 114 15.85 13.58 -14.49
N VAL A 115 16.44 13.55 -13.30
CA VAL A 115 16.64 12.34 -12.50
C VAL A 115 16.05 12.55 -11.12
N GLY A 116 15.17 11.62 -10.71
CA GLY A 116 14.63 11.56 -9.35
C GLY A 116 15.57 10.80 -8.43
N ILE A 117 15.88 11.39 -7.28
CA ILE A 117 16.80 10.85 -6.28
C ILE A 117 16.09 10.75 -4.95
N LEU A 118 16.21 9.61 -4.28
CA LEU A 118 15.73 9.36 -2.93
C LEU A 118 16.89 9.57 -1.95
N LEU A 119 16.68 10.43 -0.97
CA LEU A 119 17.65 10.73 0.07
C LEU A 119 17.07 10.43 1.44
N TYR A 120 17.73 9.56 2.20
CA TYR A 120 17.47 9.33 3.62
C TYR A 120 18.47 10.15 4.43
N SER A 121 17.98 11.02 5.29
CA SER A 121 18.81 11.92 6.11
C SER A 121 18.12 12.23 7.42
N ASP A 122 18.88 12.77 8.38
CA ASP A 122 18.30 13.45 9.52
C ASP A 122 17.35 14.55 9.07
N ASP A 123 16.41 14.93 9.92
CA ASP A 123 15.44 15.97 9.58
C ASP A 123 16.11 17.34 9.51
N ILE A 124 16.51 17.72 8.31
CA ILE A 124 17.06 19.06 8.00
C ILE A 124 15.90 20.03 7.74
N ASN A 125 16.14 21.31 8.06
CA ASN A 125 15.18 22.40 7.82
C ASN A 125 15.13 22.76 6.32
N ALA A 126 14.71 21.80 5.50
CA ALA A 126 14.45 21.96 4.08
C ALA A 126 12.99 21.70 3.78
N GLU A 127 12.43 22.49 2.88
CA GLU A 127 11.04 22.42 2.45
C GLU A 127 10.95 22.16 0.94
N LYS A 128 9.77 21.84 0.46
CA LYS A 128 9.51 21.68 -0.96
C LYS A 128 9.85 22.97 -1.73
N GLY A 129 10.64 22.82 -2.79
CA GLY A 129 11.14 23.94 -3.60
C GLY A 129 12.53 24.44 -3.20
N ASP A 130 13.05 24.04 -2.02
CA ASP A 130 14.43 24.33 -1.64
C ASP A 130 15.41 23.50 -2.48
N THR A 131 16.62 24.01 -2.68
CA THR A 131 17.69 23.30 -3.37
C THR A 131 18.70 22.79 -2.35
N LEU A 132 18.96 21.48 -2.38
CA LEU A 132 19.98 20.83 -1.59
C LEU A 132 21.23 20.61 -2.42
N ARG A 133 22.39 20.93 -1.84
CA ARG A 133 23.71 20.64 -2.43
C ARG A 133 24.52 19.81 -1.46
N PHE A 134 25.03 18.66 -1.95
CA PHE A 134 25.76 17.68 -1.16
C PHE A 134 26.55 16.74 -2.05
N ASP A 135 27.63 16.15 -1.51
CA ASP A 135 28.29 15.03 -2.17
C ASP A 135 27.66 13.71 -1.77
N ALA A 136 27.30 12.90 -2.75
CA ALA A 136 26.72 11.59 -2.49
C ALA A 136 27.20 10.54 -3.49
N GLU A 137 27.25 9.31 -3.00
CA GLU A 137 27.35 8.12 -3.82
C GLU A 137 25.95 7.69 -4.25
N LEU A 138 25.73 7.63 -5.57
CA LEU A 138 24.44 7.27 -6.14
C LEU A 138 24.38 5.78 -6.48
N SER A 139 23.35 5.14 -6.00
CA SER A 139 23.05 3.73 -6.28
C SER A 139 21.67 3.60 -6.90
N LYS A 140 21.47 2.54 -7.69
CA LYS A 140 20.15 2.22 -8.22
C LYS A 140 19.23 1.78 -7.08
N LEU A 141 17.98 2.23 -7.12
CA LEU A 141 16.98 1.70 -6.21
C LEU A 141 16.71 0.23 -6.52
N TYR A 142 16.79 -0.60 -5.50
CA TYR A 142 16.46 -2.02 -5.56
C TYR A 142 15.23 -2.30 -4.70
N ASN A 143 14.43 -3.27 -5.15
CA ASN A 143 13.42 -3.84 -4.27
C ASN A 143 14.13 -4.65 -3.19
N THR A 144 13.84 -4.36 -1.93
CA THR A 144 14.24 -5.21 -0.81
C THR A 144 13.25 -6.37 -0.70
N ALA A 145 13.64 -7.45 0.03
CA ALA A 145 12.75 -8.58 0.25
C ALA A 145 11.44 -8.18 0.98
N ALA A 146 11.53 -7.15 1.84
CA ALA A 146 10.39 -6.65 2.62
C ALA A 146 9.55 -5.59 1.88
N TYR A 147 10.16 -4.82 0.95
CA TYR A 147 9.49 -3.68 0.31
C TYR A 147 9.84 -3.56 -1.16
N ALA A 148 8.83 -3.43 -2.01
CA ALA A 148 8.97 -3.06 -3.42
C ALA A 148 9.28 -1.57 -3.58
N ILE A 149 10.41 -1.12 -2.98
CA ILE A 149 10.81 0.29 -2.91
C ILE A 149 11.03 0.85 -4.30
N ALA A 150 11.82 0.15 -5.11
CA ALA A 150 12.14 0.60 -6.45
C ALA A 150 10.88 0.75 -7.33
N ASP A 151 9.97 -0.21 -7.29
CA ASP A 151 8.74 -0.15 -8.09
C ASP A 151 7.81 0.97 -7.65
N ARG A 152 7.72 1.21 -6.34
CA ARG A 152 6.91 2.29 -5.77
C ARG A 152 7.43 3.67 -6.15
N TYR A 153 8.73 3.91 -5.99
CA TYR A 153 9.31 5.22 -6.29
C TYR A 153 9.52 5.44 -7.80
N ARG A 154 9.60 4.36 -8.60
CA ARG A 154 9.65 4.48 -10.05
C ARG A 154 8.38 5.10 -10.64
N SER A 155 7.20 4.87 -10.02
CA SER A 155 5.97 5.56 -10.42
C SER A 155 6.05 7.08 -10.25
N ASP A 156 6.88 7.55 -9.31
CA ASP A 156 7.14 8.97 -9.06
C ASP A 156 8.35 9.50 -9.85
N GLY A 157 8.90 8.72 -10.79
CA GLY A 157 10.08 9.06 -11.60
C GLY A 157 11.41 9.00 -10.85
N ILE A 158 11.44 8.41 -9.65
CA ILE A 158 12.64 8.30 -8.82
C ILE A 158 13.34 6.97 -9.15
N THR A 159 14.61 7.06 -9.52
CA THR A 159 15.40 5.90 -9.98
C THR A 159 16.64 5.64 -9.16
N LEU A 160 17.13 6.65 -8.44
CA LEU A 160 18.38 6.59 -7.68
C LEU A 160 18.16 6.81 -6.18
N SER A 161 19.02 6.21 -5.38
CA SER A 161 19.17 6.47 -3.95
C SER A 161 20.52 7.11 -3.70
N ALA A 162 20.56 8.15 -2.87
CA ALA A 162 21.76 8.85 -2.49
C ALA A 162 22.23 8.41 -1.10
N THR A 163 23.52 8.08 -0.99
CA THR A 163 24.23 7.88 0.28
C THR A 163 25.16 9.06 0.49
N LEU A 164 24.90 9.85 1.54
CA LEU A 164 25.64 11.07 1.84
C LEU A 164 27.12 10.81 2.14
N LYS A 165 27.98 11.66 1.62
CA LYS A 165 29.43 11.69 1.89
C LYS A 165 29.89 13.04 2.49
N SER A 166 29.08 14.10 2.38
CA SER A 166 29.32 15.42 2.94
C SER A 166 28.08 15.97 3.63
N ASP A 167 28.26 17.09 4.33
CA ASP A 167 27.13 17.83 4.91
C ASP A 167 26.25 18.44 3.83
N ILE A 168 24.97 18.61 4.14
CA ILE A 168 23.98 19.16 3.21
C ILE A 168 23.91 20.68 3.36
N THR A 169 24.10 21.39 2.27
CA THR A 169 23.82 22.82 2.20
C THR A 169 22.44 23.07 1.62
N VAL A 170 21.61 23.83 2.36
CA VAL A 170 20.25 24.16 1.98
C VAL A 170 20.19 25.58 1.43
N THR A 171 19.76 25.71 0.19
CA THR A 171 19.47 27.02 -0.41
C THR A 171 17.96 27.18 -0.52
N LYS A 172 17.41 28.20 0.16
CA LYS A 172 15.97 28.45 0.14
C LYS A 172 15.49 28.81 -1.25
N GLY A 173 14.51 28.06 -1.73
CA GLY A 173 13.87 28.23 -3.02
C GLY A 173 12.54 28.95 -2.91
N SER A 174 12.03 29.43 -4.06
CA SER A 174 10.69 30.00 -4.14
C SER A 174 9.74 29.02 -4.82
N TYR A 175 8.75 28.54 -4.06
CA TYR A 175 7.67 27.71 -4.61
C TYR A 175 6.36 28.50 -4.59
N PRO A 176 5.71 28.72 -5.74
CA PRO A 176 4.54 29.61 -5.85
C PRO A 176 3.36 29.25 -4.94
N LEU A 177 3.25 27.96 -4.58
CA LEU A 177 2.16 27.42 -3.74
C LEU A 177 2.60 27.12 -2.30
N SER A 178 3.79 27.56 -1.89
CA SER A 178 4.35 27.34 -0.54
C SER A 178 3.42 27.80 0.58
N PHE A 179 2.59 28.84 0.32
CA PHE A 179 1.61 29.31 1.31
C PHE A 179 0.58 28.22 1.69
N ILE A 180 0.22 27.32 0.76
CA ILE A 180 -0.71 26.21 1.04
C ILE A 180 0.01 25.13 1.87
N ASP A 181 1.26 24.80 1.52
CA ASP A 181 2.07 23.85 2.26
C ASP A 181 2.38 24.37 3.66
N ASN A 182 2.74 25.67 3.81
CA ASN A 182 2.93 26.32 5.11
C ASN A 182 1.65 26.31 5.96
N TYR A 183 0.51 26.57 5.33
CA TYR A 183 -0.78 26.52 6.02
C TYR A 183 -1.12 25.10 6.49
N ARG A 184 -0.84 24.09 5.67
CA ARG A 184 -0.98 22.68 6.03
C ARG A 184 -0.08 22.32 7.22
N SER A 185 1.20 22.73 7.18
CA SER A 185 2.16 22.49 8.28
C SER A 185 1.73 23.21 9.56
N TYR A 186 1.20 24.43 9.46
CA TYR A 186 0.61 25.15 10.59
C TYR A 186 -0.57 24.39 11.20
N LEU A 187 -1.49 23.84 10.40
CA LEU A 187 -2.60 23.03 10.91
C LEU A 187 -2.11 21.76 11.59
N ILE A 188 -1.11 21.08 11.02
CA ILE A 188 -0.48 19.89 11.60
C ILE A 188 0.10 20.24 12.98
N SER A 189 0.92 21.29 13.09
CA SER A 189 1.52 21.69 14.36
C SER A 189 0.47 22.04 15.42
N LYS A 190 -0.66 22.63 15.03
CA LYS A 190 -1.79 22.90 15.92
C LYS A 190 -2.45 21.63 16.43
N ILE A 191 -2.67 20.64 15.57
CA ILE A 191 -3.24 19.35 15.94
C ILE A 191 -2.30 18.61 16.89
N ASP A 192 -1.02 18.54 16.58
CA ASP A 192 -0.01 17.87 17.41
C ASP A 192 0.15 18.52 18.80
N ALA A 193 -0.01 19.86 18.89
CA ALA A 193 0.06 20.57 20.15
C ALA A 193 -1.16 20.35 21.07
N GLU A 194 -2.34 20.13 20.50
CA GLU A 194 -3.58 19.99 21.26
C GLU A 194 -4.00 18.54 21.47
N PHE A 195 -3.61 17.62 20.56
CA PHE A 195 -4.00 16.22 20.56
C PHE A 195 -2.76 15.34 20.27
N SER A 196 -2.02 14.99 21.32
CA SER A 196 -0.77 14.22 21.22
C SER A 196 -0.95 12.71 21.32
N ASP A 197 -2.20 12.23 21.41
CA ASP A 197 -2.55 10.82 21.51
C ASP A 197 -2.79 10.16 20.13
N ASP A 198 -3.01 8.84 20.13
CA ASP A 198 -3.28 8.07 18.92
C ASP A 198 -4.52 8.56 18.14
N SER A 199 -5.52 9.12 18.83
CA SER A 199 -6.71 9.65 18.17
C SER A 199 -6.42 10.98 17.47
N GLY A 200 -5.54 11.81 18.04
CA GLY A 200 -4.99 13.00 17.38
C GLY A 200 -4.14 12.61 16.16
N ALA A 201 -3.30 11.59 16.28
CA ALA A 201 -2.52 11.05 15.16
C ALA A 201 -3.43 10.52 14.04
N LEU A 202 -4.51 9.80 14.38
CA LEU A 202 -5.51 9.33 13.41
C LEU A 202 -6.23 10.51 12.74
N MET A 203 -6.65 11.52 13.52
CA MET A 203 -7.29 12.73 13.02
C MET A 203 -6.38 13.48 12.02
N LYS A 204 -5.10 13.63 12.35
CA LYS A 204 -4.07 14.20 11.46
C LYS A 204 -3.94 13.38 10.19
N GLY A 205 -3.80 12.05 10.31
CA GLY A 205 -3.73 11.12 9.17
C GLY A 205 -4.93 11.23 8.23
N ILE A 206 -6.15 11.30 8.77
CA ILE A 206 -7.38 11.45 8.00
C ILE A 206 -7.40 12.80 7.27
N PHE A 207 -7.07 13.89 7.94
CA PHE A 207 -7.25 15.22 7.36
C PHE A 207 -6.11 15.65 6.43
N THR A 208 -4.85 15.32 6.76
CA THR A 208 -3.69 15.78 6.00
C THR A 208 -2.97 14.67 5.23
N GLY A 209 -3.24 13.40 5.55
CA GLY A 209 -2.52 12.23 5.04
C GLY A 209 -1.16 12.00 5.72
N ASP A 210 -0.83 12.79 6.73
CA ASP A 210 0.39 12.62 7.51
C ASP A 210 0.21 11.48 8.53
N LYS A 211 1.06 10.47 8.43
CA LYS A 211 1.04 9.25 9.25
C LYS A 211 2.25 9.16 10.18
N SER A 212 3.06 10.20 10.27
CA SER A 212 4.35 10.19 10.97
C SER A 212 4.23 9.89 12.47
N THR A 213 3.09 10.24 13.07
CA THR A 213 2.81 10.07 14.51
C THR A 213 1.85 8.91 14.82
N LEU A 214 1.41 8.14 13.80
CA LEU A 214 0.60 6.95 14.05
C LEU A 214 1.46 5.88 14.73
N SER A 215 0.97 5.35 15.86
CA SER A 215 1.61 4.19 16.47
C SER A 215 1.54 2.97 15.55
N ASP A 216 2.56 2.10 15.62
CA ASP A 216 2.59 0.88 14.81
C ASP A 216 1.38 -0.02 15.13
N GLU A 217 0.93 -0.05 16.40
CA GLU A 217 -0.25 -0.79 16.82
C GLU A 217 -1.51 -0.27 16.13
N LEU A 218 -1.75 1.04 16.17
CA LEU A 218 -2.91 1.64 15.51
C LEU A 218 -2.84 1.46 13.98
N TYR A 219 -1.65 1.59 13.39
CA TYR A 219 -1.48 1.34 11.95
C TYR A 219 -1.81 -0.11 11.57
N TYR A 220 -1.41 -1.07 12.43
CA TYR A 220 -1.77 -2.46 12.25
C TYR A 220 -3.29 -2.67 12.36
N ASP A 221 -3.95 -2.13 13.40
CA ASP A 221 -5.40 -2.24 13.59
C ASP A 221 -6.19 -1.68 12.39
N ILE A 222 -5.76 -0.54 11.85
CA ILE A 222 -6.34 0.08 10.65
C ILE A 222 -6.20 -0.84 9.42
N LYS A 223 -5.04 -1.47 9.27
CA LYS A 223 -4.75 -2.40 8.18
C LYS A 223 -5.60 -3.68 8.32
N ALA A 224 -5.63 -4.27 9.50
CA ALA A 224 -6.39 -5.48 9.80
C ALA A 224 -7.92 -5.25 9.68
N ALA A 225 -8.41 -4.08 10.12
CA ALA A 225 -9.79 -3.66 9.91
C ALA A 225 -10.12 -3.36 8.42
N GLY A 226 -9.14 -3.39 7.50
CA GLY A 226 -9.35 -3.20 6.07
C GLY A 226 -9.66 -1.76 5.64
N VAL A 227 -9.32 -0.79 6.48
CA VAL A 227 -9.65 0.63 6.27
C VAL A 227 -8.42 1.53 6.14
N ALA A 228 -7.26 0.97 5.83
CA ALA A 228 -6.01 1.72 5.61
C ALA A 228 -6.14 2.86 4.58
N HIS A 229 -7.11 2.77 3.68
CA HIS A 229 -7.43 3.80 2.71
C HIS A 229 -8.03 5.08 3.33
N LEU A 230 -8.51 5.04 4.58
CA LEU A 230 -9.03 6.21 5.30
C LEU A 230 -7.91 7.15 5.80
N THR A 231 -6.73 6.60 6.11
CA THR A 231 -5.55 7.38 6.53
C THR A 231 -4.68 7.81 5.35
N ALA A 232 -4.97 7.33 4.15
CA ALA A 232 -4.39 7.84 2.92
C ALA A 232 -5.36 8.83 2.30
N VAL A 233 -4.91 10.03 1.98
CA VAL A 233 -5.78 10.99 1.29
C VAL A 233 -6.28 10.38 -0.01
N SER A 234 -7.59 10.24 -0.11
CA SER A 234 -8.26 9.55 -1.20
C SER A 234 -9.23 10.46 -1.94
N GLY A 235 -9.69 9.97 -3.08
CA GLY A 235 -10.74 10.65 -3.82
C GLY A 235 -12.05 10.85 -3.04
N MET A 236 -12.30 10.03 -2.02
CA MET A 236 -13.45 10.17 -1.13
C MET A 236 -13.37 11.46 -0.31
N HIS A 237 -12.18 11.79 0.24
CA HIS A 237 -11.94 13.05 0.96
C HIS A 237 -12.32 14.26 0.11
N LEU A 238 -11.76 14.36 -1.10
CA LEU A 238 -12.05 15.45 -2.01
C LEU A 238 -13.54 15.52 -2.39
N THR A 239 -14.15 14.37 -2.68
CA THR A 239 -15.57 14.31 -3.04
C THR A 239 -16.48 14.75 -1.90
N LEU A 240 -16.21 14.32 -0.65
CA LEU A 240 -16.97 14.73 0.53
C LEU A 240 -16.83 16.22 0.79
N ILE A 241 -15.59 16.75 0.83
CA ILE A 241 -15.31 18.17 1.02
C ILE A 241 -16.05 19.01 -0.03
N MET A 242 -15.91 18.63 -1.30
CA MET A 242 -16.56 19.36 -2.39
C MET A 242 -18.09 19.28 -2.32
N THR A 243 -18.65 18.16 -1.88
CA THR A 243 -20.10 18.02 -1.68
C THR A 243 -20.60 18.97 -0.61
N ILE A 244 -19.89 19.06 0.54
CA ILE A 244 -20.22 19.96 1.65
C ILE A 244 -20.12 21.42 1.17
N LEU A 245 -19.01 21.80 0.54
CA LEU A 245 -18.81 23.18 0.08
C LEU A 245 -19.82 23.60 -0.97
N ILE A 246 -20.15 22.73 -1.94
CA ILE A 246 -21.18 23.00 -2.93
C ILE A 246 -22.56 23.13 -2.26
N ALA A 247 -22.87 22.32 -1.25
CA ALA A 247 -24.12 22.44 -0.50
C ALA A 247 -24.20 23.77 0.25
N VAL A 248 -23.15 24.20 0.94
CA VAL A 248 -23.06 25.50 1.64
C VAL A 248 -23.19 26.66 0.66
N LEU A 249 -22.45 26.63 -0.46
CA LEU A 249 -22.56 27.65 -1.52
C LEU A 249 -23.96 27.74 -2.13
N SER A 250 -24.63 26.59 -2.27
CA SER A 250 -25.99 26.55 -2.80
C SER A 250 -27.00 27.12 -1.81
N ALA A 251 -26.82 26.84 -0.51
CA ALA A 251 -27.69 27.34 0.58
C ALA A 251 -27.52 28.85 0.83
N SER A 252 -26.29 29.37 0.74
CA SER A 252 -26.00 30.80 0.97
C SER A 252 -26.53 31.74 -0.12
N GLY A 253 -27.04 31.21 -1.23
CA GLY A 253 -27.50 32.00 -2.36
C GLY A 253 -26.38 32.67 -3.16
N ALA A 254 -25.13 32.61 -2.69
CA ALA A 254 -23.96 33.19 -3.37
C ALA A 254 -23.70 32.53 -4.74
N ALA A 255 -24.16 31.31 -4.92
CA ALA A 255 -24.01 30.54 -6.16
C ALA A 255 -25.31 30.46 -7.00
N LYS A 256 -26.24 31.41 -6.87
CA LYS A 256 -27.43 31.49 -7.72
C LYS A 256 -27.07 31.66 -9.20
N ALA A 257 -25.99 32.39 -9.48
CA ALA A 257 -25.44 32.47 -10.82
C ALA A 257 -24.68 31.17 -11.17
N TYR A 258 -25.22 30.40 -12.07
CA TYR A 258 -24.67 29.12 -12.52
C TYR A 258 -23.18 29.20 -12.92
N ARG A 259 -22.76 30.27 -13.57
CA ARG A 259 -21.38 30.52 -13.98
C ARG A 259 -20.45 30.69 -12.77
N VAL A 260 -20.90 31.41 -11.74
CA VAL A 260 -20.13 31.62 -10.49
C VAL A 260 -19.91 30.29 -9.77
N ARG A 261 -20.98 29.48 -9.64
CA ARG A 261 -20.88 28.16 -9.04
C ARG A 261 -19.92 27.24 -9.80
N PHE A 262 -19.94 27.27 -11.13
CA PHE A 262 -19.06 26.52 -12.00
C PHE A 262 -17.58 26.88 -11.74
N LEU A 263 -17.26 28.18 -11.78
CA LEU A 263 -15.88 28.67 -11.55
C LEU A 263 -15.39 28.38 -10.13
N LEU A 264 -16.23 28.61 -9.11
CA LEU A 264 -15.90 28.32 -7.72
C LEU A 264 -15.64 26.83 -7.50
N THR A 265 -16.44 25.95 -8.10
CA THR A 265 -16.22 24.51 -7.97
C THR A 265 -14.86 24.09 -8.55
N ILE A 266 -14.48 24.63 -9.72
CA ILE A 266 -13.17 24.33 -10.31
C ILE A 266 -12.05 24.88 -9.42
N LEU A 267 -12.14 26.16 -9.01
CA LEU A 267 -11.11 26.79 -8.17
C LEU A 267 -10.92 26.05 -6.86
N LEU A 268 -11.99 25.72 -6.16
CA LEU A 268 -11.93 24.96 -4.90
C LEU A 268 -11.37 23.56 -5.12
N THR A 269 -11.78 22.87 -6.21
CA THR A 269 -11.23 21.56 -6.56
C THR A 269 -9.71 21.64 -6.73
N LEU A 270 -9.20 22.61 -7.48
CA LEU A 270 -7.76 22.81 -7.69
C LEU A 270 -7.05 23.18 -6.38
N CYS A 271 -7.64 24.05 -5.55
CA CYS A 271 -7.10 24.42 -4.25
C CYS A 271 -6.93 23.20 -3.34
N PHE A 272 -7.95 22.34 -3.23
CA PHE A 272 -7.85 21.14 -2.42
C PHE A 272 -6.95 20.07 -3.02
N MET A 273 -6.86 19.95 -4.35
CA MET A 273 -5.87 19.09 -4.99
C MET A 273 -4.44 19.51 -4.63
N THR A 274 -4.18 20.82 -4.57
CA THR A 274 -2.88 21.35 -4.12
C THR A 274 -2.65 21.07 -2.64
N PHE A 275 -3.64 21.32 -1.78
CA PHE A 275 -3.57 21.07 -0.35
C PHE A 275 -3.23 19.60 -0.02
N PHE A 276 -3.78 18.67 -0.79
CA PHE A 276 -3.52 17.23 -0.64
C PHE A 276 -2.32 16.71 -1.44
N GLY A 277 -1.63 17.55 -2.22
CA GLY A 277 -0.37 17.24 -2.87
C GLY A 277 -0.47 16.50 -4.20
N PHE A 278 -1.58 16.62 -4.94
CA PHE A 278 -1.75 16.02 -6.29
C PHE A 278 -1.49 14.52 -6.38
N THR A 279 -1.79 13.77 -5.33
CA THR A 279 -1.66 12.30 -5.42
C THR A 279 -2.54 11.74 -6.54
N PRO A 280 -2.17 10.64 -7.22
CA PRO A 280 -2.92 10.10 -8.36
C PRO A 280 -4.40 9.84 -8.07
N SER A 281 -4.73 9.40 -6.84
CA SER A 281 -6.11 9.20 -6.40
C SER A 281 -6.91 10.51 -6.25
N VAL A 282 -6.27 11.57 -5.74
CA VAL A 282 -6.85 12.92 -5.61
C VAL A 282 -7.03 13.54 -7.00
N MET A 283 -6.01 13.44 -7.85
CA MET A 283 -6.07 13.91 -9.24
C MET A 283 -7.25 13.28 -10.00
N ARG A 284 -7.40 11.96 -9.91
CA ARG A 284 -8.53 11.25 -10.55
C ARG A 284 -9.87 11.84 -10.12
N SER A 285 -10.07 12.02 -8.83
CA SER A 285 -11.33 12.53 -8.29
C SER A 285 -11.57 13.98 -8.65
N GLY A 286 -10.53 14.82 -8.59
CA GLY A 286 -10.61 16.21 -9.02
C GLY A 286 -10.99 16.33 -10.49
N ILE A 287 -10.36 15.56 -11.36
CA ILE A 287 -10.70 15.52 -12.79
C ILE A 287 -12.14 15.05 -13.00
N MET A 288 -12.60 14.01 -12.26
CA MET A 288 -13.98 13.55 -12.34
C MET A 288 -14.98 14.61 -11.89
N ILE A 289 -14.70 15.38 -10.84
CA ILE A 289 -15.52 16.49 -10.36
C ILE A 289 -15.58 17.59 -11.43
N ILE A 290 -14.46 17.94 -12.03
CA ILE A 290 -14.37 18.95 -13.10
C ILE A 290 -15.18 18.46 -14.34
N ILE A 291 -15.00 17.21 -14.76
CA ILE A 291 -15.75 16.63 -15.88
C ILE A 291 -17.25 16.64 -15.59
N SER A 292 -17.66 16.25 -14.38
CA SER A 292 -19.08 16.27 -13.98
C SER A 292 -19.66 17.67 -14.00
N ASN A 293 -18.89 18.65 -13.55
CA ASN A 293 -19.26 20.06 -13.54
C ASN A 293 -19.38 20.61 -14.97
N ILE A 294 -18.43 20.29 -15.86
CA ILE A 294 -18.51 20.61 -17.29
C ILE A 294 -19.74 19.94 -17.93
N GLY A 295 -19.97 18.66 -17.62
CA GLY A 295 -21.13 17.92 -18.13
C GLY A 295 -22.46 18.60 -17.75
N ALA A 296 -22.55 19.13 -16.53
CA ALA A 296 -23.72 19.87 -16.06
C ALA A 296 -23.95 21.17 -16.87
N VAL A 297 -22.88 21.86 -17.30
CA VAL A 297 -22.96 23.04 -18.18
C VAL A 297 -23.66 22.70 -19.51
N PHE A 298 -23.33 21.55 -20.05
CA PHE A 298 -23.86 21.08 -21.32
C PHE A 298 -25.14 20.25 -21.16
N TYR A 299 -25.80 20.30 -19.99
CA TYR A 299 -27.01 19.51 -19.68
C TYR A 299 -26.84 18.01 -19.92
N ARG A 300 -25.63 17.48 -19.78
CA ARG A 300 -25.32 16.07 -19.95
C ARG A 300 -25.15 15.39 -18.61
N LYS A 301 -25.76 14.21 -18.43
CA LYS A 301 -25.53 13.36 -17.26
C LYS A 301 -24.12 12.78 -17.32
N SER A 302 -23.37 12.89 -16.24
CA SER A 302 -22.09 12.22 -16.11
C SER A 302 -22.30 10.71 -16.01
N ASP A 303 -21.47 9.95 -16.73
CA ASP A 303 -21.42 8.48 -16.67
C ASP A 303 -20.12 8.08 -15.94
N CYS A 304 -20.26 7.34 -14.84
CA CYS A 304 -19.14 6.95 -13.98
C CYS A 304 -18.00 6.28 -14.77
N ILE A 305 -18.34 5.33 -15.64
CA ILE A 305 -17.33 4.58 -16.42
C ILE A 305 -16.57 5.51 -17.37
N THR A 306 -17.27 6.41 -18.03
CA THR A 306 -16.65 7.38 -18.95
C THR A 306 -15.80 8.40 -18.21
N SER A 307 -16.25 8.85 -17.03
CA SER A 307 -15.51 9.82 -16.21
C SER A 307 -14.23 9.20 -15.63
N VAL A 308 -14.29 7.96 -15.13
CA VAL A 308 -13.09 7.24 -14.66
C VAL A 308 -12.11 7.01 -15.81
N GLY A 309 -12.59 6.49 -16.95
CA GLY A 309 -11.72 6.23 -18.11
C GLY A 309 -11.04 7.50 -18.65
N LEU A 310 -11.77 8.63 -18.68
CA LEU A 310 -11.17 9.91 -19.09
C LEU A 310 -10.19 10.46 -18.06
N ALA A 311 -10.49 10.34 -16.76
CA ALA A 311 -9.58 10.78 -15.71
C ALA A 311 -8.27 10.00 -15.73
N VAL A 312 -8.33 8.67 -15.84
CA VAL A 312 -7.15 7.81 -15.96
C VAL A 312 -6.37 8.16 -17.24
N LEU A 313 -7.04 8.35 -18.38
CA LEU A 313 -6.38 8.75 -19.61
C LEU A 313 -5.64 10.07 -19.46
N VAL A 314 -6.26 11.09 -18.87
CA VAL A 314 -5.61 12.39 -18.64
C VAL A 314 -4.39 12.25 -17.74
N ILE A 315 -4.50 11.56 -16.60
CA ILE A 315 -3.38 11.37 -15.68
C ILE A 315 -2.22 10.66 -16.39
N THR A 316 -2.50 9.54 -17.05
CA THR A 316 -1.44 8.73 -17.68
C THR A 316 -0.90 9.33 -18.99
N LEU A 317 -1.54 10.32 -19.57
CA LEU A 317 -0.96 11.12 -20.67
C LEU A 317 0.08 12.12 -20.15
N PHE A 318 -0.15 12.72 -18.98
CA PHE A 318 0.82 13.65 -18.36
C PHE A 318 1.94 12.89 -17.63
N ASP A 319 1.60 11.79 -16.98
CA ASP A 319 2.53 10.93 -16.26
C ASP A 319 2.27 9.46 -16.59
N PRO A 320 2.93 8.91 -17.61
CA PRO A 320 2.76 7.51 -18.02
C PRO A 320 3.17 6.49 -16.96
N LEU A 321 4.08 6.85 -16.05
CA LEU A 321 4.56 5.95 -14.98
C LEU A 321 3.52 5.76 -13.89
N SER A 322 2.60 6.70 -13.70
CA SER A 322 1.45 6.54 -12.78
C SER A 322 0.59 5.31 -13.08
N CYS A 323 0.74 4.66 -14.25
CA CYS A 323 0.03 3.42 -14.55
C CYS A 323 0.40 2.25 -13.61
N THR A 324 1.53 2.33 -12.92
CA THR A 324 1.97 1.34 -11.92
C THR A 324 1.61 1.73 -10.49
N ASP A 325 1.12 2.96 -10.28
CA ASP A 325 0.71 3.43 -8.95
C ASP A 325 -0.50 2.67 -8.43
N ALA A 326 -0.33 2.00 -7.29
CA ALA A 326 -1.37 1.22 -6.64
C ALA A 326 -2.59 2.08 -6.27
N GLY A 327 -2.36 3.35 -5.86
CA GLY A 327 -3.43 4.29 -5.50
C GLY A 327 -4.32 4.64 -6.69
N LEU A 328 -3.73 4.86 -7.88
CA LEU A 328 -4.50 5.13 -9.10
C LEU A 328 -5.35 3.91 -9.50
N ILE A 329 -4.71 2.73 -9.57
CA ILE A 329 -5.37 1.51 -10.05
C ILE A 329 -6.46 1.07 -9.09
N LEU A 330 -6.16 0.95 -7.79
CA LEU A 330 -7.16 0.59 -6.78
C LEU A 330 -8.32 1.58 -6.78
N SER A 331 -8.03 2.88 -6.80
CA SER A 331 -9.05 3.92 -6.79
C SER A 331 -9.95 3.87 -8.03
N ALA A 332 -9.39 3.62 -9.21
CA ALA A 332 -10.17 3.47 -10.44
C ALA A 332 -11.07 2.23 -10.40
N VAL A 333 -10.52 1.07 -10.01
CA VAL A 333 -11.24 -0.20 -9.99
C VAL A 333 -12.33 -0.22 -8.91
N THR A 334 -12.05 0.26 -7.70
CA THR A 334 -13.06 0.38 -6.64
C THR A 334 -14.17 1.35 -6.99
N THR A 335 -13.85 2.48 -7.66
CA THR A 335 -14.86 3.44 -8.17
C THR A 335 -15.74 2.80 -9.24
N LEU A 336 -15.18 1.98 -10.12
CA LEU A 336 -15.97 1.23 -11.11
C LEU A 336 -16.86 0.19 -10.44
N GLY A 337 -16.36 -0.53 -9.42
CA GLY A 337 -17.16 -1.44 -8.61
C GLY A 337 -18.34 -0.74 -7.94
N ALA A 338 -18.08 0.36 -7.24
CA ALA A 338 -19.09 1.17 -6.57
C ALA A 338 -20.09 1.81 -7.55
N GLY A 339 -19.61 2.46 -8.62
CA GLY A 339 -20.44 3.27 -9.50
C GLY A 339 -21.17 2.49 -10.61
N ALA A 340 -20.55 1.42 -11.12
CA ALA A 340 -21.12 0.66 -12.23
C ALA A 340 -21.88 -0.60 -11.78
N ALA A 341 -21.42 -1.29 -10.72
CA ALA A 341 -22.01 -2.54 -10.28
C ALA A 341 -23.04 -2.37 -9.16
N ALA A 342 -22.77 -1.53 -8.15
CA ALA A 342 -23.61 -1.42 -6.96
C ALA A 342 -25.07 -1.01 -7.27
N PRO A 343 -25.38 -0.08 -8.19
CA PRO A 343 -26.78 0.28 -8.49
C PRO A 343 -27.62 -0.91 -8.98
N GLY A 344 -27.00 -1.81 -9.76
CA GLY A 344 -27.65 -3.03 -10.25
C GLY A 344 -27.91 -4.06 -9.14
N VAL A 345 -26.94 -4.22 -8.24
CA VAL A 345 -27.03 -5.13 -7.09
C VAL A 345 -28.07 -4.61 -6.11
N SER A 346 -28.02 -3.32 -5.76
CA SER A 346 -28.98 -2.69 -4.85
C SER A 346 -30.42 -2.81 -5.31
N LYS A 347 -30.67 -2.58 -6.61
CA LYS A 347 -32.02 -2.74 -7.18
C LYS A 347 -32.55 -4.16 -7.04
N LYS A 348 -31.69 -5.20 -7.19
CA LYS A 348 -32.09 -6.60 -6.99
C LYS A 348 -32.31 -6.90 -5.51
N LEU A 349 -31.40 -6.43 -4.64
CA LEU A 349 -31.47 -6.71 -3.22
C LEU A 349 -32.69 -6.07 -2.55
N THR A 350 -33.01 -4.82 -2.90
CA THR A 350 -34.24 -4.12 -2.42
C THR A 350 -35.51 -4.79 -2.94
N GLY A 351 -35.47 -5.43 -4.12
CA GLY A 351 -36.57 -6.24 -4.63
C GLY A 351 -36.78 -7.55 -3.85
N LEU A 352 -35.69 -8.18 -3.37
CA LEU A 352 -35.74 -9.41 -2.57
C LEU A 352 -36.11 -9.15 -1.10
N PHE A 353 -35.66 -8.00 -0.56
CA PHE A 353 -35.86 -7.61 0.84
C PHE A 353 -36.54 -6.23 0.94
N PRO A 354 -37.84 -6.10 0.65
CA PRO A 354 -38.53 -4.79 0.62
C PRO A 354 -38.60 -4.08 1.99
N ARG A 355 -38.37 -4.82 3.08
CA ARG A 355 -38.39 -4.28 4.46
C ARG A 355 -37.09 -3.58 4.86
N LEU A 356 -35.99 -3.78 4.12
CA LEU A 356 -34.71 -3.14 4.42
C LEU A 356 -34.75 -1.66 4.03
N ASN A 357 -34.18 -0.82 4.89
CA ASN A 357 -34.01 0.60 4.56
C ASN A 357 -33.18 0.76 3.30
N LYS A 358 -33.74 1.39 2.29
CA LYS A 358 -33.11 1.55 0.97
C LYS A 358 -31.74 2.23 1.04
N LYS A 359 -31.56 3.25 1.92
CA LYS A 359 -30.27 3.94 2.07
C LYS A 359 -29.20 3.00 2.64
N LEU A 360 -29.58 2.19 3.64
CA LEU A 360 -28.66 1.20 4.20
C LEU A 360 -28.28 0.13 3.17
N CYS A 361 -29.25 -0.35 2.40
CA CYS A 361 -29.03 -1.31 1.34
C CYS A 361 -28.10 -0.74 0.24
N ASP A 362 -28.32 0.52 -0.18
CA ASP A 362 -27.48 1.19 -1.16
C ASP A 362 -26.03 1.32 -0.65
N THR A 363 -25.82 1.73 0.62
CA THR A 363 -24.51 1.86 1.23
C THR A 363 -23.79 0.52 1.32
N LEU A 364 -24.47 -0.53 1.78
CA LEU A 364 -23.92 -1.88 1.84
C LEU A 364 -23.50 -2.39 0.45
N CYS A 365 -24.37 -2.21 -0.55
CA CYS A 365 -24.06 -2.63 -1.93
C CYS A 365 -22.86 -1.89 -2.50
N VAL A 366 -22.72 -0.60 -2.23
CA VAL A 366 -21.56 0.20 -2.64
C VAL A 366 -20.30 -0.35 -1.97
N SER A 367 -20.31 -0.57 -0.66
CA SER A 367 -19.16 -1.10 0.10
C SER A 367 -18.77 -2.50 -0.39
N ILE A 368 -19.73 -3.41 -0.55
CA ILE A 368 -19.47 -4.77 -1.03
C ILE A 368 -18.91 -4.77 -2.45
N CYS A 369 -19.51 -4.01 -3.38
CA CYS A 369 -19.04 -3.97 -4.76
C CYS A 369 -17.66 -3.31 -4.90
N ALA A 370 -17.38 -2.26 -4.11
CA ALA A 370 -16.07 -1.63 -4.08
C ALA A 370 -15.01 -2.59 -3.50
N ALA A 371 -15.30 -3.25 -2.37
CA ALA A 371 -14.39 -4.19 -1.73
C ALA A 371 -14.08 -5.38 -2.64
N LEU A 372 -15.10 -6.05 -3.19
CA LEU A 372 -14.90 -7.19 -4.10
C LEU A 372 -14.11 -6.81 -5.35
N ALA A 373 -14.27 -5.59 -5.86
CA ALA A 373 -13.48 -5.11 -6.99
C ALA A 373 -12.02 -4.81 -6.60
N GLY A 374 -11.79 -4.35 -5.37
CA GLY A 374 -10.46 -3.96 -4.86
C GLY A 374 -9.63 -5.12 -4.29
N ILE A 375 -10.26 -6.16 -3.71
CA ILE A 375 -9.58 -7.27 -3.03
C ILE A 375 -8.50 -7.94 -3.90
N PRO A 376 -8.75 -8.31 -5.18
CA PRO A 376 -7.72 -8.95 -5.98
C PRO A 376 -6.46 -8.09 -6.17
N LEU A 377 -6.66 -6.78 -6.32
CA LEU A 377 -5.55 -5.83 -6.47
C LEU A 377 -4.84 -5.58 -5.13
N SER A 378 -5.60 -5.50 -4.03
CA SER A 378 -5.02 -5.37 -2.69
C SER A 378 -4.14 -6.57 -2.35
N ALA A 379 -4.58 -7.78 -2.67
CA ALA A 379 -3.77 -8.99 -2.50
C ALA A 379 -2.48 -8.97 -3.34
N VAL A 380 -2.53 -8.46 -4.60
CA VAL A 380 -1.34 -8.35 -5.46
C VAL A 380 -0.37 -7.29 -4.97
N TYR A 381 -0.86 -6.08 -4.60
CA TYR A 381 0.01 -4.95 -4.26
C TYR A 381 0.53 -5.00 -2.81
N PHE A 382 -0.27 -5.53 -1.89
CA PHE A 382 0.04 -5.48 -0.46
C PHE A 382 0.23 -6.86 0.17
N GLY A 383 0.02 -7.95 -0.58
CA GLY A 383 0.11 -9.32 -0.07
C GLY A 383 -0.97 -9.66 0.97
N THR A 384 -1.89 -8.74 1.25
CA THR A 384 -2.93 -8.91 2.27
C THR A 384 -4.26 -8.33 1.80
N PHE A 385 -5.36 -8.86 2.33
CA PHE A 385 -6.68 -8.25 2.20
C PHE A 385 -7.53 -8.53 3.44
N SER A 386 -8.51 -7.67 3.70
CA SER A 386 -9.42 -7.82 4.83
C SER A 386 -10.87 -7.76 4.38
N LEU A 387 -11.66 -8.72 4.86
CA LEU A 387 -13.12 -8.73 4.70
C LEU A 387 -13.82 -7.85 5.74
N ALA A 388 -13.14 -7.56 6.87
CA ALA A 388 -13.66 -6.65 7.89
C ALA A 388 -14.02 -5.29 7.31
N GLY A 389 -13.25 -4.80 6.33
CA GLY A 389 -13.45 -3.50 5.69
C GLY A 389 -14.86 -3.27 5.14
N ILE A 390 -15.57 -4.32 4.76
CA ILE A 390 -16.98 -4.23 4.31
C ILE A 390 -17.89 -3.77 5.45
N PHE A 391 -17.75 -4.37 6.63
CA PHE A 391 -18.58 -4.07 7.80
C PHE A 391 -18.11 -2.78 8.48
N VAL A 392 -16.82 -2.65 8.68
CA VAL A 392 -16.17 -1.49 9.30
C VAL A 392 -16.49 -0.21 8.53
N SER A 393 -16.45 -0.24 7.19
CA SER A 393 -16.76 0.93 6.37
C SER A 393 -18.19 1.45 6.59
N VAL A 394 -19.16 0.59 6.86
CA VAL A 394 -20.56 1.00 7.11
C VAL A 394 -20.67 1.76 8.45
N ILE A 395 -19.94 1.31 9.45
CA ILE A 395 -19.94 1.92 10.79
C ILE A 395 -19.11 3.21 10.79
N VAL A 396 -17.95 3.17 10.17
CA VAL A 396 -16.92 4.22 10.23
C VAL A 396 -17.22 5.38 9.27
N LEU A 397 -17.86 5.14 8.13
CA LEU A 397 -18.12 6.19 7.14
C LEU A 397 -18.88 7.42 7.68
N PRO A 398 -19.94 7.27 8.51
CA PRO A 398 -20.59 8.44 9.15
C PRO A 398 -19.64 9.20 10.10
N LEU A 399 -18.86 8.47 10.92
CA LEU A 399 -17.88 9.06 11.85
C LEU A 399 -16.76 9.78 11.08
N PHE A 400 -16.25 9.15 10.04
CA PHE A 400 -15.26 9.73 9.13
C PHE A 400 -15.78 11.02 8.48
N THR A 401 -17.05 11.03 8.03
CA THR A 401 -17.66 12.22 7.42
C THR A 401 -17.80 13.34 8.45
N ALA A 402 -18.20 13.02 9.69
CA ALA A 402 -18.29 13.99 10.76
C ALA A 402 -16.91 14.54 11.16
N CYS A 403 -15.91 13.67 11.31
CA CYS A 403 -14.53 14.05 11.58
C CYS A 403 -13.99 14.98 10.47
N LEU A 404 -14.12 14.59 9.20
CA LEU A 404 -13.64 15.38 8.08
C LEU A 404 -14.36 16.73 7.97
N THR A 405 -15.66 16.77 8.27
CA THR A 405 -16.45 18.02 8.28
C THR A 405 -15.97 18.94 9.39
N ALA A 406 -15.78 18.42 10.60
CA ALA A 406 -15.27 19.18 11.75
C ALA A 406 -13.87 19.74 11.45
N MET A 407 -12.98 18.90 10.89
CA MET A 407 -11.64 19.33 10.51
C MET A 407 -11.64 20.36 9.38
N LEU A 408 -12.56 20.26 8.43
CA LEU A 408 -12.72 21.28 7.39
C LEU A 408 -13.13 22.64 8.01
N ILE A 409 -14.07 22.65 8.97
CA ILE A 409 -14.48 23.88 9.67
C ILE A 409 -13.31 24.43 10.51
N PHE A 410 -12.60 23.56 11.23
CA PHE A 410 -11.40 23.92 11.98
C PHE A 410 -10.35 24.59 11.08
N ALA A 411 -10.07 23.98 9.92
CA ALA A 411 -9.15 24.57 8.94
C ALA A 411 -9.66 25.90 8.38
N LEU A 412 -10.91 25.99 7.95
CA LEU A 412 -11.46 27.25 7.39
C LEU A 412 -11.48 28.41 8.41
N THR A 413 -11.48 28.10 9.71
CA THR A 413 -11.39 29.09 10.78
C THR A 413 -9.96 29.38 11.24
N GLY A 414 -8.95 28.89 10.51
CA GLY A 414 -7.53 29.09 10.87
C GLY A 414 -7.10 28.37 12.15
N GLY A 415 -7.79 27.32 12.54
CA GLY A 415 -7.47 26.56 13.76
C GLY A 415 -7.93 27.23 15.06
N PHE A 416 -8.79 28.25 15.02
CA PHE A 416 -9.27 28.93 16.23
C PHE A 416 -10.42 28.21 16.93
N LEU A 417 -11.22 27.42 16.20
CA LEU A 417 -12.38 26.73 16.76
C LEU A 417 -12.00 25.34 17.30
N THR A 418 -11.14 25.30 18.32
CA THR A 418 -10.73 24.05 19.00
C THR A 418 -11.90 23.17 19.45
N PRO A 419 -13.05 23.69 19.97
CA PRO A 419 -14.18 22.84 20.33
C PRO A 419 -14.71 21.96 19.18
N ILE A 420 -14.56 22.40 17.94
CA ILE A 420 -14.94 21.60 16.75
C ILE A 420 -13.91 20.50 16.50
N ALA A 421 -12.62 20.76 16.73
CA ALA A 421 -11.59 19.74 16.65
C ALA A 421 -11.77 18.64 17.72
N VAL A 422 -12.28 18.95 18.91
CA VAL A 422 -12.64 17.97 19.93
C VAL A 422 -13.73 17.01 19.43
N ILE A 423 -14.69 17.48 18.63
CA ILE A 423 -15.69 16.58 18.00
C ILE A 423 -15.00 15.62 17.03
N ALA A 424 -14.04 16.12 16.23
CA ALA A 424 -13.28 15.27 15.33
C ALA A 424 -12.46 14.22 16.10
N HIS A 425 -11.79 14.62 17.17
CA HIS A 425 -11.05 13.75 18.08
C HIS A 425 -11.93 12.65 18.66
N PHE A 426 -13.10 13.00 19.21
CA PHE A 426 -14.08 12.03 19.72
C PHE A 426 -14.55 11.03 18.65
N CYS A 427 -14.76 11.49 17.42
CA CYS A 427 -15.05 10.57 16.30
C CYS A 427 -13.88 9.61 16.05
N CYS A 428 -12.62 10.07 16.17
CA CYS A 428 -11.43 9.24 16.02
C CYS A 428 -11.30 8.22 17.16
N ASP A 429 -11.66 8.57 18.41
CA ASP A 429 -11.70 7.63 19.53
C ASP A 429 -12.63 6.45 19.26
N ILE A 430 -13.85 6.75 18.77
CA ILE A 430 -14.80 5.70 18.42
C ILE A 430 -14.28 4.86 17.25
N MET A 431 -13.72 5.50 16.21
CA MET A 431 -13.16 4.78 15.06
C MET A 431 -12.01 3.86 15.50
N ARG A 432 -11.12 4.33 16.37
CA ARG A 432 -10.02 3.52 16.92
C ARG A 432 -10.54 2.28 17.67
N ALA A 433 -11.53 2.46 18.55
CA ALA A 433 -12.16 1.33 19.25
C ALA A 433 -12.78 0.31 18.28
N VAL A 434 -13.40 0.78 17.19
CA VAL A 434 -13.94 -0.11 16.14
C VAL A 434 -12.81 -0.84 15.41
N PHE A 435 -11.71 -0.16 15.08
CA PHE A 435 -10.58 -0.80 14.40
C PHE A 435 -9.95 -1.89 15.25
N SER A 436 -9.66 -1.58 16.52
CA SER A 436 -9.10 -2.53 17.47
C SER A 436 -10.01 -3.75 17.66
N PHE A 437 -11.31 -3.54 17.81
CA PHE A 437 -12.28 -4.65 17.91
C PHE A 437 -12.24 -5.57 16.70
N PHE A 438 -12.28 -5.02 15.47
CA PHE A 438 -12.28 -5.85 14.26
C PHE A 438 -10.90 -6.47 13.97
N ALA A 439 -9.81 -5.87 14.43
CA ALA A 439 -8.46 -6.41 14.30
C ALA A 439 -8.25 -7.69 15.14
N THR A 440 -9.02 -7.89 16.20
CA THR A 440 -8.95 -9.11 17.04
C THR A 440 -9.67 -10.31 16.43
N ILE A 441 -10.46 -10.12 15.35
CA ILE A 441 -11.24 -11.20 14.74
C ILE A 441 -10.38 -11.91 13.66
N PRO A 442 -9.91 -13.15 13.92
CA PRO A 442 -8.88 -13.77 13.06
C PRO A 442 -9.35 -14.12 11.66
N PHE A 443 -10.66 -14.32 11.43
CA PHE A 443 -11.20 -14.79 10.14
C PHE A 443 -11.54 -13.66 9.16
N LEU A 444 -11.17 -12.43 9.45
CA LEU A 444 -11.49 -11.28 8.61
C LEU A 444 -10.28 -10.69 7.88
N HIS A 445 -9.08 -11.02 8.32
CA HIS A 445 -7.83 -10.56 7.73
C HIS A 445 -7.04 -11.75 7.19
N PHE A 446 -6.53 -11.64 5.96
CA PHE A 446 -5.86 -12.72 5.26
C PHE A 446 -4.55 -12.23 4.65
N SER A 447 -3.45 -12.97 4.88
CA SER A 447 -2.24 -12.83 4.08
C SER A 447 -2.23 -13.84 2.93
N CYS A 448 -1.63 -13.46 1.83
CA CYS A 448 -1.60 -14.27 0.62
C CYS A 448 -0.18 -14.37 0.09
N ASP A 449 0.30 -15.58 -0.14
CA ASP A 449 1.54 -15.80 -0.89
C ASP A 449 1.40 -15.25 -2.31
N SER A 450 2.37 -14.45 -2.73
CA SER A 450 2.34 -13.77 -4.02
C SER A 450 2.12 -14.73 -5.22
N LEU A 451 2.71 -15.91 -5.18
CA LEU A 451 2.54 -16.91 -6.24
C LEU A 451 1.12 -17.45 -6.31
N THR A 452 0.53 -17.79 -5.15
CA THR A 452 -0.85 -18.32 -5.07
C THR A 452 -1.85 -17.26 -5.54
N VAL A 453 -1.66 -16.00 -5.13
CA VAL A 453 -2.48 -14.87 -5.56
C VAL A 453 -2.41 -14.68 -7.08
N ILE A 454 -1.23 -14.72 -7.67
CA ILE A 454 -1.05 -14.57 -9.11
C ILE A 454 -1.74 -15.72 -9.86
N ILE A 455 -1.56 -16.97 -9.43
CA ILE A 455 -2.20 -18.13 -10.06
C ILE A 455 -3.74 -18.02 -9.97
N THR A 456 -4.29 -17.77 -8.81
CA THR A 456 -5.74 -17.63 -8.61
C THR A 456 -6.32 -16.44 -9.36
N LEU A 457 -5.58 -15.33 -9.48
CA LEU A 457 -5.96 -14.18 -10.28
C LEU A 457 -6.02 -14.54 -11.78
N ILE A 458 -5.00 -15.22 -12.30
CA ILE A 458 -4.97 -15.67 -13.70
C ILE A 458 -6.13 -16.61 -13.98
N VAL A 459 -6.39 -17.59 -13.10
CA VAL A 459 -7.48 -18.56 -13.26
C VAL A 459 -8.85 -17.87 -13.26
N THR A 460 -9.10 -16.98 -12.29
CA THR A 460 -10.38 -16.25 -12.17
C THR A 460 -10.61 -15.28 -13.32
N LEU A 461 -9.58 -14.56 -13.77
CA LEU A 461 -9.67 -13.68 -14.94
C LEU A 461 -9.90 -14.47 -16.22
N THR A 462 -9.22 -15.59 -16.40
CA THR A 462 -9.39 -16.46 -17.57
C THR A 462 -10.82 -17.01 -17.61
N ALA A 463 -11.34 -17.49 -16.47
CA ALA A 463 -12.73 -17.95 -16.35
C ALA A 463 -13.73 -16.81 -16.65
N ALA A 464 -13.47 -15.59 -16.17
CA ALA A 464 -14.30 -14.43 -16.46
C ALA A 464 -14.31 -14.07 -17.94
N VAL A 465 -13.16 -14.11 -18.62
CA VAL A 465 -13.04 -13.86 -20.07
C VAL A 465 -13.83 -14.90 -20.86
N ILE A 466 -13.68 -16.19 -20.54
CA ILE A 466 -14.43 -17.30 -21.16
C ILE A 466 -15.93 -17.08 -20.96
N ALA A 467 -16.38 -16.75 -19.74
CA ALA A 467 -17.78 -16.49 -19.44
C ALA A 467 -18.33 -15.28 -20.22
N ILE A 468 -17.56 -14.20 -20.38
CA ILE A 468 -17.94 -13.02 -21.17
C ILE A 468 -18.13 -13.39 -22.65
N ILE A 469 -17.25 -14.24 -23.20
CA ILE A 469 -17.35 -14.72 -24.58
C ILE A 469 -18.61 -15.58 -24.76
N LEU A 470 -18.82 -16.57 -23.89
CA LEU A 470 -19.94 -17.50 -23.97
C LEU A 470 -21.31 -16.82 -23.80
N THR A 471 -21.41 -15.81 -22.90
CA THR A 471 -22.65 -15.07 -22.65
C THR A 471 -22.89 -13.91 -23.62
N ARG A 472 -22.05 -13.75 -24.65
CA ARG A 472 -22.10 -12.63 -25.60
C ARG A 472 -22.13 -11.27 -24.90
N ARG A 473 -21.42 -11.10 -23.80
CA ARG A 473 -21.26 -9.87 -22.99
C ARG A 473 -22.54 -9.33 -22.33
N LYS A 474 -23.61 -10.16 -22.21
CA LYS A 474 -24.88 -9.68 -21.63
C LYS A 474 -24.79 -9.29 -20.15
N HIS A 475 -23.88 -9.89 -19.39
CA HIS A 475 -23.77 -9.76 -17.93
C HIS A 475 -22.33 -9.54 -17.44
N ILE A 476 -21.56 -8.69 -18.11
CA ILE A 476 -20.13 -8.47 -17.80
C ILE A 476 -19.90 -8.13 -16.32
N THR A 477 -20.68 -7.18 -15.76
CA THR A 477 -20.51 -6.78 -14.36
C THR A 477 -20.79 -7.91 -13.37
N ALA A 478 -21.82 -8.74 -13.66
CA ALA A 478 -22.11 -9.89 -12.82
C ALA A 478 -20.99 -10.95 -12.87
N ILE A 479 -20.45 -11.20 -14.08
CA ILE A 479 -19.36 -12.16 -14.27
C ILE A 479 -18.10 -11.68 -13.54
N LEU A 480 -17.72 -10.40 -13.68
CA LEU A 480 -16.55 -9.85 -13.01
C LEU A 480 -16.70 -9.86 -11.48
N LEU A 481 -17.88 -9.52 -10.94
CA LEU A 481 -18.16 -9.61 -9.51
C LEU A 481 -18.12 -11.06 -9.01
N THR A 482 -18.66 -12.01 -9.78
CA THR A 482 -18.58 -13.44 -9.42
C THR A 482 -17.15 -13.92 -9.45
N ALA A 483 -16.34 -13.52 -10.44
CA ALA A 483 -14.93 -13.84 -10.49
C ALA A 483 -14.17 -13.27 -9.28
N ALA A 484 -14.43 -12.00 -8.90
CA ALA A 484 -13.85 -11.39 -7.71
C ALA A 484 -14.28 -12.11 -6.42
N LEU A 485 -15.54 -12.53 -6.32
CA LEU A 485 -16.04 -13.32 -5.20
C LEU A 485 -15.36 -14.69 -5.13
N CYS A 486 -15.22 -15.40 -6.25
CA CYS A 486 -14.50 -16.68 -6.32
C CYS A 486 -13.02 -16.51 -5.92
N PHE A 487 -12.35 -15.46 -6.44
CA PHE A 487 -10.98 -15.12 -6.04
C PHE A 487 -10.87 -14.92 -4.53
N THR A 488 -11.78 -14.12 -3.95
CA THR A 488 -11.82 -13.85 -2.52
C THR A 488 -12.05 -15.11 -1.73
N ALA A 489 -13.03 -15.94 -2.11
CA ALA A 489 -13.36 -17.18 -1.44
C ALA A 489 -12.19 -18.18 -1.46
N ILE A 490 -11.53 -18.35 -2.61
CA ILE A 490 -10.39 -19.26 -2.75
C ILE A 490 -9.24 -18.79 -1.84
N ASN A 491 -8.84 -17.51 -1.92
CA ASN A 491 -7.72 -17.02 -1.13
C ASN A 491 -8.04 -16.88 0.37
N ALA A 492 -9.30 -16.74 0.75
CA ALA A 492 -9.72 -16.78 2.15
C ALA A 492 -9.75 -18.21 2.73
N THR A 493 -9.97 -19.24 1.90
CA THR A 493 -10.02 -20.63 2.37
C THR A 493 -8.66 -21.32 2.35
N LEU A 494 -7.72 -20.91 1.50
CA LEU A 494 -6.40 -21.51 1.41
C LEU A 494 -5.62 -21.51 2.74
N PRO A 495 -5.56 -20.40 3.51
CA PRO A 495 -4.89 -20.38 4.81
C PRO A 495 -5.58 -21.23 5.89
N LEU A 496 -6.84 -21.66 5.66
CA LEU A 496 -7.58 -22.50 6.59
C LEU A 496 -7.37 -24.00 6.34
N LEU A 497 -6.68 -24.36 5.25
CA LEU A 497 -6.34 -25.75 4.98
C LEU A 497 -5.25 -26.21 5.95
N PRO A 498 -5.33 -27.45 6.48
CA PRO A 498 -4.33 -27.98 7.40
C PRO A 498 -2.94 -27.96 6.73
N MET A 499 -1.97 -27.40 7.45
CA MET A 499 -0.58 -27.28 7.03
C MET A 499 0.20 -28.50 7.57
N ASN A 500 0.59 -29.42 6.71
CA ASN A 500 1.50 -30.51 7.10
C ASN A 500 2.97 -30.04 7.07
N ASN A 501 3.23 -28.80 7.46
CA ASN A 501 4.56 -28.18 7.47
C ASN A 501 4.71 -27.24 8.67
N VAL A 502 5.96 -26.93 9.00
CA VAL A 502 6.32 -25.88 9.96
C VAL A 502 6.90 -24.73 9.18
N GLU A 503 6.29 -23.55 9.32
CA GLU A 503 6.79 -22.31 8.73
C GLU A 503 7.59 -21.53 9.78
N ILE A 504 8.79 -21.15 9.44
CA ILE A 504 9.67 -20.34 10.28
C ILE A 504 9.91 -19.02 9.53
N LEU A 505 9.50 -17.94 10.14
CA LEU A 505 9.64 -16.60 9.60
C LEU A 505 10.74 -15.88 10.38
N LEU A 506 11.70 -15.38 9.67
CA LEU A 506 12.80 -14.58 10.24
C LEU A 506 12.61 -13.14 9.83
N HIS A 507 12.56 -12.25 10.79
CA HIS A 507 12.55 -10.81 10.59
C HIS A 507 13.74 -10.16 11.25
N SER A 508 14.27 -9.08 10.68
CA SER A 508 15.34 -8.27 11.29
C SER A 508 15.29 -6.83 10.81
N ASP A 509 15.39 -5.90 11.76
CA ASP A 509 15.55 -4.46 11.51
C ASP A 509 17.02 -4.01 11.51
N GLY A 510 17.96 -4.97 11.62
CA GLY A 510 19.40 -4.72 11.67
C GLY A 510 19.97 -4.55 13.08
N LYS A 511 19.14 -4.41 14.11
CA LYS A 511 19.54 -4.41 15.54
C LYS A 511 18.78 -5.47 16.31
N ASN A 512 17.50 -5.54 16.10
CA ASN A 512 16.57 -6.47 16.72
C ASN A 512 16.07 -7.45 15.69
N GLY A 513 15.39 -8.49 16.12
CA GLY A 513 14.78 -9.44 15.21
C GLY A 513 13.79 -10.35 15.91
N SER A 514 13.02 -11.06 15.11
CA SER A 514 12.09 -12.06 15.58
C SER A 514 12.13 -13.31 14.72
N VAL A 515 11.89 -14.44 15.38
CA VAL A 515 11.74 -15.75 14.73
C VAL A 515 10.36 -16.26 15.09
N VAL A 516 9.45 -16.32 14.12
CA VAL A 516 8.07 -16.81 14.32
C VAL A 516 7.95 -18.20 13.73
N VAL A 517 7.57 -19.16 14.56
CA VAL A 517 7.37 -20.57 14.19
C VAL A 517 5.87 -20.84 14.18
N ILE A 518 5.34 -21.25 13.05
CA ILE A 518 3.91 -21.46 12.85
C ILE A 518 3.65 -22.89 12.40
N SER A 519 2.76 -23.57 13.10
CA SER A 519 2.27 -24.89 12.81
C SER A 519 0.73 -24.91 12.91
N ASP A 520 0.09 -26.02 12.57
CA ASP A 520 -1.37 -26.13 12.61
C ASP A 520 -1.97 -25.96 14.02
N ASP A 521 -1.30 -26.49 15.02
CA ASP A 521 -1.80 -26.57 16.39
C ASP A 521 -1.31 -25.40 17.27
N ILE A 522 -0.03 -25.09 17.24
CA ILE A 522 0.60 -24.10 18.10
C ILE A 522 1.52 -23.20 17.27
N SER A 523 1.63 -21.96 17.68
CA SER A 523 2.62 -21.02 17.17
C SER A 523 3.53 -20.57 18.29
N ALA A 524 4.79 -20.36 17.98
CA ALA A 524 5.77 -19.84 18.92
C ALA A 524 6.55 -18.70 18.28
N ALA A 525 6.90 -17.71 19.06
CA ALA A 525 7.76 -16.64 18.61
C ALA A 525 8.97 -16.49 19.53
N VAL A 526 10.14 -16.30 18.96
CA VAL A 526 11.37 -15.99 19.68
C VAL A 526 11.73 -14.54 19.39
N LEU A 527 11.71 -13.72 20.42
CA LEU A 527 12.04 -12.30 20.33
C LEU A 527 13.53 -12.11 20.65
N ILE A 528 14.21 -11.33 19.81
CA ILE A 528 15.64 -11.04 19.91
C ILE A 528 15.82 -9.52 19.92
N GLY A 529 16.23 -8.95 21.04
CA GLY A 529 16.36 -7.50 21.23
C GLY A 529 15.08 -6.85 21.80
N ASN A 530 15.20 -5.64 22.30
CA ASN A 530 14.20 -4.96 23.12
C ASN A 530 13.45 -3.90 22.27
N ASP A 531 12.64 -4.32 21.30
CA ASP A 531 11.87 -3.41 20.43
C ASP A 531 10.41 -3.84 20.31
N LYS A 532 9.48 -2.91 20.60
CA LYS A 532 8.04 -3.10 20.43
C LYS A 532 7.61 -3.37 18.98
N LYS A 533 8.41 -2.89 18.00
CA LYS A 533 8.11 -3.12 16.58
C LYS A 533 8.14 -4.59 16.23
N GLU A 534 9.08 -5.34 16.82
CA GLU A 534 9.17 -6.78 16.59
C GLU A 534 7.95 -7.53 17.16
N LEU A 535 7.39 -7.07 18.29
CA LEU A 535 6.15 -7.62 18.84
C LEU A 535 4.97 -7.39 17.90
N ASN A 536 4.87 -6.23 17.27
CA ASN A 536 3.82 -5.95 16.30
C ASN A 536 3.97 -6.81 15.05
N ILE A 537 5.20 -7.11 14.63
CA ILE A 537 5.47 -8.03 13.52
C ILE A 537 5.03 -9.45 13.91
N ILE A 538 5.40 -9.94 15.09
CA ILE A 538 4.97 -11.25 15.61
C ILE A 538 3.43 -11.32 15.60
N ARG A 539 2.77 -10.30 16.16
CA ARG A 539 1.31 -10.21 16.18
C ARG A 539 0.71 -10.23 14.77
N SER A 540 1.26 -9.45 13.84
CA SER A 540 0.77 -9.41 12.47
C SER A 540 0.94 -10.74 11.75
N GLU A 541 2.10 -11.37 11.87
CA GLU A 541 2.40 -12.63 11.19
C GLU A 541 1.53 -13.81 11.70
N THR A 542 1.22 -13.83 13.00
CA THR A 542 0.37 -14.85 13.59
C THR A 542 -1.09 -14.65 13.22
N LEU A 543 -1.60 -13.42 13.29
CA LEU A 543 -2.98 -13.10 12.91
C LEU A 543 -3.23 -13.25 11.41
N ASP A 544 -2.27 -12.89 10.57
CA ASP A 544 -2.35 -13.08 9.12
C ASP A 544 -2.55 -14.56 8.73
N ARG A 545 -2.15 -15.48 9.61
CA ARG A 545 -2.32 -16.93 9.44
C ARG A 545 -3.46 -17.51 10.26
N ASN A 546 -4.38 -16.66 10.68
CA ASN A 546 -5.57 -17.03 11.48
C ASN A 546 -5.25 -17.74 12.80
N LYS A 547 -4.09 -17.46 13.40
CA LYS A 547 -3.74 -17.93 14.74
C LYS A 547 -4.25 -16.97 15.79
N THR A 548 -4.81 -17.54 16.87
CA THR A 548 -5.35 -16.75 17.98
C THR A 548 -4.28 -16.52 19.05
N ALA A 549 -4.53 -15.59 19.95
CA ALA A 549 -3.66 -15.36 21.10
C ALA A 549 -3.48 -16.61 21.97
N SER A 550 -4.49 -17.51 22.01
CA SER A 550 -4.42 -18.77 22.73
C SER A 550 -3.42 -19.76 22.15
N ASP A 551 -3.08 -19.62 20.87
CA ASP A 551 -2.22 -20.55 20.14
C ASP A 551 -0.76 -20.07 20.06
N LEU A 552 -0.45 -18.86 20.57
CA LEU A 552 0.84 -18.21 20.47
C LEU A 552 1.55 -18.20 21.83
N THR A 553 2.80 -18.65 21.85
CA THR A 553 3.72 -18.47 22.98
C THR A 553 4.92 -17.64 22.56
N VAL A 554 5.25 -16.59 23.31
CA VAL A 554 6.40 -15.73 23.05
C VAL A 554 7.55 -16.08 23.98
N LEU A 555 8.72 -16.39 23.43
CA LEU A 555 9.96 -16.64 24.13
C LEU A 555 10.88 -15.43 23.99
N CYS A 556 11.33 -14.89 25.12
CA CYS A 556 12.25 -13.77 25.17
C CYS A 556 13.66 -14.29 25.50
N LEU A 557 14.66 -13.93 24.68
CA LEU A 557 16.03 -14.46 24.83
C LEU A 557 16.91 -13.65 25.77
N ASP A 558 16.60 -12.37 25.99
CA ASP A 558 17.36 -11.47 26.86
C ASP A 558 16.48 -10.94 28.00
N ASP A 559 17.04 -10.15 28.93
CA ASP A 559 16.26 -9.42 29.93
C ASP A 559 15.49 -8.29 29.27
N TYR A 560 14.17 -8.29 29.45
CA TYR A 560 13.26 -7.37 28.82
C TYR A 560 12.58 -6.45 29.82
N ASP A 561 12.21 -5.26 29.37
CA ASP A 561 11.43 -4.31 30.17
C ASP A 561 10.01 -4.85 30.43
N ASP A 562 9.47 -4.57 31.61
CA ASP A 562 8.11 -4.96 32.00
C ASP A 562 7.04 -4.51 30.98
N GLU A 563 7.31 -3.41 30.27
CA GLU A 563 6.43 -2.87 29.24
C GLU A 563 6.33 -3.79 28.02
N ILE A 564 7.44 -4.42 27.60
CA ILE A 564 7.46 -5.38 26.48
C ILE A 564 6.77 -6.68 26.89
N ILE A 565 7.04 -7.17 28.09
CA ILE A 565 6.38 -8.36 28.63
C ILE A 565 4.87 -8.12 28.73
N GLY A 566 4.46 -6.95 29.23
CA GLY A 566 3.05 -6.54 29.30
C GLY A 566 2.38 -6.47 27.94
N THR A 567 3.06 -5.94 26.93
CA THR A 567 2.56 -5.87 25.55
C THR A 567 2.44 -7.26 24.92
N ALA A 568 3.45 -8.12 25.07
CA ALA A 568 3.44 -9.48 24.56
C ALA A 568 2.32 -10.33 25.19
N SER A 569 2.10 -10.21 26.49
CA SER A 569 1.02 -10.92 27.21
C SER A 569 -0.39 -10.47 26.77
N GLY A 570 -0.51 -9.30 26.19
CA GLY A 570 -1.79 -8.80 25.64
C GLY A 570 -2.28 -9.56 24.37
N PHE A 571 -1.37 -10.23 23.65
CA PHE A 571 -1.72 -10.94 22.41
C PHE A 571 -1.14 -12.36 22.31
N SER A 572 -0.62 -12.93 23.38
CA SER A 572 -0.10 -14.32 23.46
C SER A 572 -0.66 -15.06 24.65
N SER A 573 -0.68 -16.40 24.56
CA SER A 573 -1.13 -17.27 25.65
C SER A 573 -0.15 -17.33 26.82
N ALA A 574 1.13 -17.21 26.51
CA ALA A 574 2.21 -17.22 27.50
C ALA A 574 3.41 -16.42 27.00
N VAL A 575 4.11 -15.78 27.93
CA VAL A 575 5.40 -15.14 27.71
C VAL A 575 6.39 -15.81 28.66
N SER A 576 7.50 -16.33 28.13
CA SER A 576 8.53 -17.01 28.93
C SER A 576 9.90 -16.45 28.62
N LEU A 577 10.71 -16.27 29.65
CA LEU A 577 12.14 -15.97 29.51
C LEU A 577 12.92 -17.26 29.23
N CYS A 578 13.87 -17.22 28.32
CA CYS A 578 14.63 -18.40 27.89
C CYS A 578 15.74 -18.82 28.90
N ASN A 579 15.69 -18.34 30.16
CA ASN A 579 16.66 -18.64 31.18
C ASN A 579 16.46 -19.99 31.91
N ASP A 580 15.25 -20.50 31.89
CA ASP A 580 14.88 -21.76 32.56
C ASP A 580 14.58 -22.82 31.51
N ASN A 581 14.95 -24.05 31.68
CA ASN A 581 14.75 -25.21 30.83
C ASN A 581 13.28 -25.41 30.39
N ASN A 582 12.71 -24.40 29.77
CA ASN A 582 11.33 -24.38 29.31
C ASN A 582 11.29 -24.85 27.84
N GLY A 583 10.40 -25.77 27.54
CA GLY A 583 10.19 -26.28 26.20
C GLY A 583 8.75 -26.05 25.75
N ILE A 584 8.55 -25.77 24.47
CA ILE A 584 7.25 -25.77 23.80
C ILE A 584 7.19 -26.99 22.90
N VAL A 585 6.16 -27.80 23.03
CA VAL A 585 5.99 -28.99 22.22
C VAL A 585 4.68 -28.88 21.46
N GLY A 586 4.78 -28.73 20.13
CA GLY A 586 3.67 -28.83 19.20
C GLY A 586 3.63 -30.18 18.50
N ARG A 587 2.64 -30.37 17.64
CA ARG A 587 2.46 -31.63 16.90
C ARG A 587 3.59 -31.94 15.93
N TYR A 588 4.18 -30.91 15.32
CA TYR A 588 5.18 -31.03 14.27
C TYR A 588 6.52 -30.41 14.63
N PHE A 589 6.62 -29.71 15.77
CA PHE A 589 7.87 -29.12 16.23
C PHE A 589 7.98 -29.11 17.74
N SER A 590 9.21 -29.00 18.23
CA SER A 590 9.53 -28.70 19.63
C SER A 590 10.56 -27.59 19.69
N LEU A 591 10.44 -26.73 20.71
CA LEU A 591 11.41 -25.70 21.05
C LEU A 591 11.96 -26.01 22.44
N ASP A 592 13.26 -26.24 22.53
CA ASP A 592 13.94 -26.46 23.78
C ASP A 592 14.87 -25.27 24.10
N CYS A 593 14.60 -24.60 25.22
CA CYS A 593 15.35 -23.44 25.67
C CYS A 593 16.45 -23.87 26.64
N LYS A 594 17.71 -23.48 26.37
CA LYS A 594 18.86 -23.69 27.28
C LYS A 594 19.89 -22.57 27.12
N ASN A 595 20.29 -21.95 28.24
CA ASN A 595 21.40 -20.99 28.26
C ASN A 595 21.33 -19.93 27.18
N ASN A 596 20.22 -19.22 27.10
CA ASN A 596 19.99 -18.16 26.10
C ASN A 596 20.14 -18.65 24.65
N SER A 597 19.78 -19.90 24.38
CA SER A 597 19.67 -20.49 23.05
C SER A 597 18.40 -21.34 22.94
N VAL A 598 17.81 -21.36 21.78
CA VAL A 598 16.61 -22.15 21.49
C VAL A 598 16.95 -23.17 20.42
N LEU A 599 16.74 -24.43 20.71
CA LEU A 599 16.83 -25.51 19.74
C LEU A 599 15.43 -25.83 19.22
N LEU A 600 15.16 -25.47 17.98
CA LEU A 600 13.95 -25.85 17.25
C LEU A 600 14.19 -27.21 16.59
N THR A 601 13.37 -28.19 16.90
CA THR A 601 13.33 -29.46 16.18
C THR A 601 11.99 -29.57 15.48
N ALA A 602 12.00 -29.63 14.14
CA ALA A 602 10.81 -29.77 13.32
C ALA A 602 10.99 -30.98 12.38
N PHE A 603 10.16 -32.02 12.54
CA PHE A 603 10.35 -33.33 11.92
C PHE A 603 11.76 -33.84 12.25
N ASP A 604 12.58 -34.17 11.23
CA ASP A 604 13.98 -34.59 11.39
C ASP A 604 14.98 -33.44 11.29
N THR A 605 14.52 -32.20 11.19
CA THR A 605 15.37 -31.02 11.00
C THR A 605 15.55 -30.29 12.33
N GLN A 606 16.81 -30.07 12.71
CA GLN A 606 17.17 -29.26 13.87
C GLN A 606 17.70 -27.90 13.43
N ILE A 607 17.22 -26.83 14.06
CA ILE A 607 17.64 -25.45 13.83
C ILE A 607 17.99 -24.83 15.19
N ASN A 608 19.22 -24.37 15.32
CA ASN A 608 19.71 -23.74 16.53
C ASN A 608 19.57 -22.22 16.41
N ILE A 609 18.84 -21.60 17.33
CA ILE A 609 18.66 -20.14 17.44
C ILE A 609 19.51 -19.66 18.61
N SER A 610 20.65 -18.99 18.34
CA SER A 610 21.59 -18.65 19.38
C SER A 610 22.48 -17.46 19.04
N ASP A 611 23.14 -16.89 20.04
CA ASP A 611 24.26 -15.93 19.83
C ASP A 611 25.34 -16.58 18.95
N VAL A 612 26.03 -15.79 18.15
CA VAL A 612 27.15 -16.22 17.28
C VAL A 612 28.21 -17.04 17.99
N ARG A 613 28.31 -16.94 19.32
CA ARG A 613 29.26 -17.71 20.14
C ARG A 613 28.87 -19.17 20.34
N ASN A 614 27.60 -19.53 20.09
CA ASN A 614 27.03 -20.85 20.41
C ASN A 614 26.62 -21.63 19.16
N ILE A 615 27.45 -21.67 18.14
CA ILE A 615 27.18 -22.36 16.88
C ILE A 615 27.24 -23.87 17.09
N LYS A 616 26.23 -24.59 16.62
CA LYS A 616 26.22 -26.05 16.57
C LYS A 616 26.64 -26.55 15.18
N GLU A 617 27.67 -27.36 15.12
CA GLU A 617 28.08 -28.03 13.88
C GLU A 617 27.01 -29.07 13.46
N ASN A 618 26.77 -29.21 12.15
CA ASN A 618 25.78 -30.09 11.54
C ASN A 618 24.29 -29.75 11.76
N THR A 619 23.99 -28.59 12.32
CA THR A 619 22.62 -28.07 12.42
C THR A 619 22.51 -26.75 11.68
N ALA A 620 21.34 -26.42 11.12
CA ALA A 620 21.09 -25.07 10.64
C ALA A 620 21.13 -24.10 11.82
N ASN A 621 21.74 -22.94 11.65
CA ASN A 621 21.87 -21.97 12.74
C ASN A 621 21.21 -20.64 12.34
N ILE A 622 20.41 -20.08 13.24
CA ILE A 622 19.91 -18.72 13.21
C ILE A 622 20.69 -17.94 14.28
N LEU A 623 21.49 -16.99 13.86
CA LEU A 623 22.52 -16.39 14.69
C LEU A 623 22.31 -14.89 14.83
N TRP A 624 22.51 -14.34 16.05
CA TRP A 624 22.58 -12.91 16.32
C TRP A 624 23.87 -12.53 17.04
N GLY A 625 24.21 -11.24 17.07
CA GLY A 625 25.40 -10.73 17.79
C GLY A 625 26.54 -10.27 16.87
N LYS A 626 27.64 -9.80 17.47
CA LYS A 626 28.80 -9.22 16.77
C LYS A 626 29.95 -10.25 16.66
N SER A 627 30.16 -10.82 15.47
CA SER A 627 31.37 -11.63 15.17
C SER A 627 32.02 -11.20 13.87
N LYS A 628 33.36 -11.36 13.77
CA LYS A 628 34.09 -10.95 12.54
C LYS A 628 34.04 -11.99 11.43
N SER A 629 33.93 -13.27 11.74
CA SER A 629 33.84 -14.37 10.76
C SER A 629 33.20 -15.59 11.42
N VAL A 630 32.39 -16.29 10.67
CA VAL A 630 31.76 -17.57 11.04
C VAL A 630 32.12 -18.57 9.96
N SER A 631 32.65 -19.72 10.31
CA SER A 631 32.79 -20.87 9.43
C SER A 631 31.93 -22.00 9.99
N SER A 632 30.95 -22.45 9.21
CA SER A 632 30.11 -23.61 9.51
C SER A 632 29.90 -24.42 8.26
N SER A 633 29.87 -25.75 8.42
CA SER A 633 29.50 -26.69 7.35
C SER A 633 28.00 -26.66 7.05
N ALA A 634 27.20 -26.25 8.04
CA ALA A 634 25.74 -26.15 7.94
C ALA A 634 25.28 -24.73 7.54
N PRO A 635 24.08 -24.56 6.97
CA PRO A 635 23.55 -23.25 6.61
C PRO A 635 23.37 -22.36 7.85
N CYS A 636 23.83 -21.12 7.76
CA CYS A 636 23.70 -20.12 8.82
C CYS A 636 22.88 -18.92 8.32
N PHE A 637 21.93 -18.48 9.15
CA PHE A 637 21.10 -17.30 8.91
C PHE A 637 21.49 -16.24 9.93
N PHE A 638 21.95 -15.08 9.47
CA PHE A 638 22.36 -14.00 10.35
C PHE A 638 21.27 -12.95 10.48
N ILE A 639 20.77 -12.77 11.68
CA ILE A 639 19.99 -11.60 12.11
C ILE A 639 21.01 -10.55 12.55
N ASN A 640 20.86 -9.29 12.15
CA ASN A 640 21.71 -8.15 12.52
C ASN A 640 23.04 -8.00 11.79
N ARG A 641 23.37 -8.75 10.75
CA ARG A 641 24.64 -8.58 10.09
C ARG A 641 24.68 -9.03 8.62
N TYR A 642 25.47 -8.30 7.81
CA TYR A 642 25.88 -8.73 6.50
C TYR A 642 27.11 -9.65 6.61
N SER A 643 27.02 -10.88 6.14
CA SER A 643 28.14 -11.82 6.07
C SER A 643 28.42 -12.26 4.63
N LYS A 644 29.71 -12.23 4.22
CA LYS A 644 30.16 -12.71 2.88
C LYS A 644 30.63 -14.17 2.91
N SER A 645 30.37 -14.91 3.98
CA SER A 645 30.84 -16.30 4.12
C SER A 645 30.04 -17.27 3.21
N LYS A 646 30.68 -18.34 2.72
CA LYS A 646 29.98 -19.45 2.05
C LYS A 646 29.03 -20.12 3.03
N ASN A 647 27.83 -20.49 2.58
CA ASN A 647 26.75 -21.08 3.36
C ASN A 647 26.04 -20.13 4.36
N CYS A 648 26.25 -18.84 4.26
CA CYS A 648 25.62 -17.88 5.14
C CYS A 648 24.62 -17.00 4.38
N VAL A 649 23.40 -16.87 4.92
CA VAL A 649 22.36 -15.96 4.44
C VAL A 649 22.21 -14.84 5.45
N SER A 650 22.38 -13.61 5.02
CA SER A 650 22.15 -12.43 5.86
C SER A 650 20.69 -12.00 5.78
N VAL A 651 20.02 -12.03 6.91
CA VAL A 651 18.65 -11.50 7.09
C VAL A 651 18.79 -10.12 7.72
N TYR A 652 19.17 -9.12 6.90
CA TYR A 652 19.40 -7.76 7.36
C TYR A 652 18.42 -6.83 6.63
N TYR A 653 17.49 -6.23 7.37
CA TYR A 653 16.35 -5.50 6.80
C TYR A 653 15.54 -6.32 5.79
N THR A 654 15.45 -7.64 5.98
CA THR A 654 14.73 -8.53 5.07
C THR A 654 13.97 -9.59 5.87
N ASP A 655 12.90 -10.09 5.25
CA ASP A 655 12.18 -11.24 5.78
C ASP A 655 12.64 -12.52 5.07
N CYS A 656 12.80 -13.59 5.81
CA CYS A 656 13.12 -14.89 5.27
C CYS A 656 12.11 -15.93 5.80
N LYS A 657 11.55 -16.71 4.89
CA LYS A 657 10.65 -17.82 5.21
C LYS A 657 11.36 -19.15 5.01
N ILE A 658 11.44 -19.94 6.04
CA ILE A 658 11.93 -21.31 6.02
C ILE A 658 10.72 -22.22 6.19
N THR A 659 10.49 -23.12 5.26
CA THR A 659 9.44 -24.13 5.37
C THR A 659 10.08 -25.49 5.61
N VAL A 660 9.72 -26.15 6.70
CA VAL A 660 10.17 -27.49 7.07
C VAL A 660 9.03 -28.46 6.87
N THR A 661 9.29 -29.53 6.13
CA THR A 661 8.35 -30.62 5.85
C THR A 661 9.03 -31.94 6.16
N ALA A 662 8.28 -33.03 6.19
CA ALA A 662 8.86 -34.38 6.31
C ALA A 662 9.86 -34.72 5.16
N ALA A 663 9.81 -34.00 4.03
CA ALA A 663 10.72 -34.19 2.90
C ALA A 663 12.00 -33.32 2.99
N GLY A 664 12.11 -32.41 3.98
CA GLY A 664 13.24 -31.53 4.20
C GLY A 664 12.90 -30.06 4.33
N MET A 665 13.94 -29.22 4.34
CA MET A 665 13.87 -27.78 4.55
C MET A 665 13.97 -27.03 3.22
N THR A 666 13.08 -26.06 3.00
CA THR A 666 13.17 -25.11 1.89
C THR A 666 13.28 -23.68 2.42
N VAL A 667 14.14 -22.88 1.81
CA VAL A 667 14.35 -21.48 2.20
C VAL A 667 13.91 -20.56 1.07
N ARG A 668 13.10 -19.57 1.40
CA ARG A 668 12.67 -18.52 0.47
C ARG A 668 12.84 -17.15 1.14
N THR A 669 13.45 -16.22 0.44
CA THR A 669 13.34 -14.82 0.82
C THR A 669 11.93 -14.34 0.50
N VAL A 670 11.25 -13.79 1.48
CA VAL A 670 9.89 -13.25 1.29
C VAL A 670 10.04 -11.86 0.71
N ASN A 671 9.81 -11.75 -0.60
CA ASN A 671 9.64 -10.44 -1.23
C ASN A 671 8.22 -9.97 -0.89
N ARG A 672 8.10 -9.12 0.11
CA ARG A 672 6.87 -8.38 0.38
C ARG A 672 6.82 -7.07 -0.35
#